data_582b5ba0900354830e6ec5f36542db1b
#
_entry.id   582b5ba0900354830e6ec5f36542db1b
#
_cell.length_a   1.000
_cell.length_b   1.000
_cell.length_c   1.000
_cell.angle_alpha   90.00
_cell.angle_beta   90.00
_cell.angle_gamma   90.00
#
_symmetry.space_group_name_H-M   'P 1'
#
loop_
_entity.id
_entity.type
_entity.pdbx_description
1 polymer ?
#
loop_
_entity_poly.entity_id
_entity_poly.type
_entity_poly.pdbx_seq_one_letter_code
_entity_poly.pdbx_strand_id
1 'polypeptide(L)'
;MLGGCLILGSCLALGGCLMLLGACSSSSLVSPRERSDFNADWRFHLGDGLQAAQPGFADNDWRVLDLPHDWAIEGDFSQENPSGTGGGALPGGVGWYRKTFSVDKADAGKIFRIEFDGVYMNSEVFINGVSLGVRPYGYISFSYDLTPYLKWDEPNVLAVRVDNAEQPNSRWYSGCGIYRNVWLSKTGPIHVGGWGTYVTTSSVDEKQAVLNLATTLVNESDTNENVTVCSSLQDAEGREVAETRSSGKAEAGKEVVFTQQLTVKQPQLWDIDTPYLYTLVTKVMRNEECMDRYTTPVGIRTFSLDARKGFTLNGRQTKINGVCMHHDLGCLGAAVNTRAIERQLQILKEMGCNGIRCSHNPPAPELLDLCDRMGFIVMDEAFDMWRKKKTAHDYARYFNEWHERDLNDFILRDRNHPSVFMWSIGNEVLEQWSDAKADTLSLEEANLILNFGHSSEMLAKEGEESVNSLLTKKLVSFVKGLDPARPITAGCNEPNSGNHLFRSGVLDVIGYNYHNKDIPNVPANFPDKPFIITESNSALMTRGYYRMPSDRMFIWPERWDKSFADSTFACSSYENCHVPWGNTHEESLKLVRDNDFISGQYVWTGFDYIGEPTPYGWPARSSYFGIVDLAGFPKDVYYLYQSEWTDKQVLHLFPHWNWTPGQEIDMWCYYNQADEVELFVNGKSQGVKRKDLDNLHVAWRVKFEPGTVKVIARESGKVVAEKEICTAGKPAEIRLTPDRSILTADGKDLCFVTVEVLDEKGNLCPDADNLVNFTVQGNGFIAGVDNGNPVSMERFKDEKRKAFYGKCLVVIQNDGKPGKAKLTATSEGLRQAVLKISAEEL
;
A
#
# COMPACT_ATOMS: atom_id res chain seq x y z
N MET A 1 18.16 -42.33 -54.17
CA MET A 1 18.66 -41.96 -55.52
C MET A 1 19.10 -40.53 -55.38
N LEU A 2 20.38 -40.30 -55.23
CA LEU A 2 21.35 -39.92 -56.26
C LEU A 2 21.01 -38.47 -56.74
N GLY A 3 21.81 -37.48 -56.73
CA GLY A 3 23.24 -37.20 -56.63
C GLY A 3 23.30 -35.64 -56.70
N GLY A 4 24.18 -34.95 -56.13
CA GLY A 4 25.60 -34.94 -56.36
C GLY A 4 26.02 -34.13 -57.57
N CYS A 5 26.64 -32.96 -57.29
CA CYS A 5 27.88 -32.56 -57.92
C CYS A 5 28.34 -31.15 -57.61
N LEU A 6 29.47 -31.05 -57.07
CA LEU A 6 30.52 -30.03 -57.11
C LEU A 6 30.75 -29.38 -58.49
N ILE A 7 31.41 -28.19 -58.50
CA ILE A 7 32.63 -27.72 -59.18
C ILE A 7 32.78 -26.21 -58.97
N LEU A 8 33.71 -25.73 -58.18
CA LEU A 8 35.03 -25.18 -58.44
C LEU A 8 35.21 -24.10 -59.52
N GLY A 9 35.75 -23.00 -59.06
CA GLY A 9 36.79 -22.30 -59.82
C GLY A 9 36.64 -20.80 -60.02
N SER A 10 37.32 -19.99 -59.41
CA SER A 10 38.55 -19.26 -59.72
C SER A 10 38.52 -17.78 -59.46
N CYS A 11 39.47 -17.37 -58.71
CA CYS A 11 40.11 -16.06 -58.49
C CYS A 11 39.99 -15.00 -59.58
N LEU A 12 39.82 -13.69 -59.13
CA LEU A 12 40.88 -12.65 -59.36
C LEU A 12 40.47 -11.33 -58.70
N ALA A 13 41.19 -10.92 -57.89
CA ALA A 13 41.89 -9.78 -57.24
C ALA A 13 41.53 -8.34 -57.61
N LEU A 14 41.75 -7.51 -56.61
CA LEU A 14 42.10 -6.08 -56.59
C LEU A 14 40.98 -5.02 -56.48
N GLY A 15 41.00 -4.38 -55.36
CA GLY A 15 40.37 -3.05 -55.15
C GLY A 15 40.23 -2.75 -53.67
N GLY A 16 41.36 -2.36 -53.02
CA GLY A 16 41.35 -1.95 -51.61
C GLY A 16 40.59 -0.65 -51.43
N CYS A 17 39.63 -0.70 -50.52
CA CYS A 17 39.09 0.47 -49.85
C CYS A 17 39.07 0.16 -48.36
N LEU A 18 40.07 0.65 -47.65
CA LEU A 18 40.11 0.70 -46.19
C LEU A 18 38.96 1.60 -45.72
N MET A 19 37.80 1.03 -45.41
CA MET A 19 36.87 1.67 -44.51
C MET A 19 37.35 1.39 -43.08
N LEU A 20 37.90 2.40 -42.49
CA LEU A 20 38.09 2.51 -41.02
C LEU A 20 36.71 2.43 -40.41
N LEU A 21 36.29 1.24 -40.03
CA LEU A 21 35.23 1.05 -39.04
C LEU A 21 35.80 1.58 -37.73
N GLY A 22 35.56 2.86 -37.46
CA GLY A 22 35.68 3.41 -36.13
C GLY A 22 34.74 2.61 -35.22
N ALA A 23 35.31 1.70 -34.46
CA ALA A 23 34.62 1.15 -33.30
C ALA A 23 34.35 2.32 -32.37
N CYS A 24 33.14 2.87 -32.39
CA CYS A 24 32.62 3.63 -31.27
C CYS A 24 32.59 2.67 -30.09
N SER A 25 33.69 2.64 -29.33
CA SER A 25 33.64 2.20 -27.96
C SER A 25 32.58 3.08 -27.28
N SER A 26 31.43 2.51 -27.02
CA SER A 26 30.51 3.04 -26.03
C SER A 26 31.23 2.99 -24.68
N SER A 27 32.02 4.04 -24.39
CA SER A 27 32.38 4.32 -23.03
C SER A 27 31.05 4.49 -22.32
N SER A 28 30.71 3.56 -21.44
CA SER A 28 29.65 3.75 -20.45
C SER A 28 30.04 5.02 -19.69
N LEU A 29 29.46 6.15 -20.07
CA LEU A 29 29.59 7.40 -19.33
C LEU A 29 29.06 7.11 -17.93
N VAL A 30 29.98 6.99 -16.97
CA VAL A 30 29.64 6.89 -15.55
C VAL A 30 28.71 8.06 -15.25
N SER A 31 27.53 7.76 -14.73
CA SER A 31 26.58 8.80 -14.37
C SER A 31 27.23 9.72 -13.32
N PRO A 32 27.19 11.04 -13.51
CA PRO A 32 27.77 11.97 -12.52
C PRO A 32 26.97 11.91 -11.18
N ARG A 33 25.76 11.40 -11.19
CA ARG A 33 24.95 11.08 -10.01
C ARG A 33 24.97 9.58 -9.75
N GLU A 34 25.22 9.20 -8.52
CA GLU A 34 25.08 7.84 -8.03
C GLU A 34 24.09 7.83 -6.86
N ARG A 35 23.19 6.84 -6.85
CA ARG A 35 22.31 6.54 -5.71
C ARG A 35 22.40 5.04 -5.46
N SER A 36 23.02 4.69 -4.34
CA SER A 36 23.29 3.30 -3.98
C SER A 36 22.42 2.84 -2.82
N ASP A 37 22.02 1.57 -2.86
CA ASP A 37 21.40 0.88 -1.74
C ASP A 37 22.37 0.90 -0.54
N PHE A 38 21.87 1.35 0.60
CA PHE A 38 22.65 1.46 1.82
C PHE A 38 22.10 0.57 2.94
N ASN A 39 21.29 -0.43 2.58
CA ASN A 39 20.52 -1.25 3.51
C ASN A 39 21.32 -2.38 4.18
N ALA A 40 22.38 -2.90 3.57
CA ALA A 40 23.12 -4.06 4.07
C ALA A 40 23.95 -3.77 5.33
N ASP A 41 24.24 -4.78 6.13
CA ASP A 41 25.25 -4.81 7.21
C ASP A 41 25.10 -3.71 8.28
N TRP A 42 23.90 -3.41 8.73
CA TRP A 42 23.67 -2.56 9.89
C TRP A 42 23.80 -3.33 11.20
N ARG A 43 24.35 -2.70 12.22
CA ARG A 43 24.39 -3.19 13.59
C ARG A 43 23.20 -2.62 14.36
N PHE A 44 22.42 -3.46 15.00
CA PHE A 44 21.21 -3.10 15.72
C PHE A 44 21.27 -3.51 17.19
N HIS A 45 20.78 -2.63 18.05
CA HIS A 45 20.57 -2.89 19.47
C HIS A 45 19.26 -2.29 19.94
N LEU A 46 18.45 -3.11 20.63
CA LEU A 46 17.24 -2.64 21.31
C LEU A 46 17.60 -2.21 22.72
N GLY A 47 17.41 -0.95 23.04
CA GLY A 47 17.78 -0.31 24.27
C GLY A 47 18.28 1.12 24.04
N ASP A 48 18.32 1.96 25.05
CA ASP A 48 18.77 3.34 24.92
C ASP A 48 20.19 3.52 25.50
N GLY A 49 20.94 4.48 24.92
CA GLY A 49 22.27 4.84 25.36
C GLY A 49 22.94 5.81 24.41
N LEU A 50 22.89 7.11 24.71
CA LEU A 50 23.41 8.18 23.83
C LEU A 50 24.91 8.02 23.47
N GLN A 51 25.70 7.25 24.21
CA GLN A 51 27.09 6.95 23.85
C GLN A 51 27.21 6.19 22.52
N ALA A 52 26.13 5.52 22.08
CA ALA A 52 26.08 4.81 20.81
C ALA A 52 26.21 5.76 19.58
N ALA A 53 26.02 7.06 19.75
CA ALA A 53 26.28 8.06 18.71
C ALA A 53 27.79 8.23 18.44
N GLN A 54 28.65 7.90 19.39
CA GLN A 54 30.09 8.15 19.30
C GLN A 54 30.80 7.15 18.37
N PRO A 55 31.74 7.58 17.51
CA PRO A 55 32.46 6.70 16.60
C PRO A 55 33.22 5.57 17.32
N GLY A 56 33.80 5.87 18.48
CA GLY A 56 34.57 4.90 19.26
C GLY A 56 33.76 3.96 20.14
N PHE A 57 32.43 4.00 20.07
CA PHE A 57 31.56 3.08 20.81
C PHE A 57 31.75 1.65 20.30
N ALA A 58 31.91 0.69 21.23
CA ALA A 58 32.06 -0.73 20.89
C ALA A 58 30.68 -1.35 20.62
N ASP A 59 30.45 -1.76 19.37
CA ASP A 59 29.19 -2.36 18.91
C ASP A 59 29.38 -3.79 18.36
N ASN A 60 30.48 -4.47 18.74
CA ASN A 60 30.83 -5.79 18.19
C ASN A 60 29.85 -6.89 18.54
N ASP A 61 29.14 -6.76 19.66
CA ASP A 61 28.12 -7.67 20.17
C ASP A 61 26.70 -7.34 19.66
N TRP A 62 26.55 -6.26 18.89
CA TRP A 62 25.27 -5.92 18.30
C TRP A 62 24.89 -6.88 17.17
N ARG A 63 23.61 -7.14 17.03
CA ARG A 63 23.06 -7.96 15.95
C ARG A 63 23.32 -7.27 14.59
N VAL A 64 23.90 -8.02 13.65
CA VAL A 64 24.02 -7.57 12.25
C VAL A 64 22.74 -7.94 11.51
N LEU A 65 22.20 -6.99 10.75
CA LEU A 65 21.01 -7.18 9.95
C LEU A 65 21.00 -6.23 8.75
N ASP A 66 20.12 -6.54 7.81
CA ASP A 66 19.83 -5.68 6.66
C ASP A 66 18.52 -4.93 6.88
N LEU A 67 18.44 -3.72 6.31
CA LEU A 67 17.22 -2.92 6.26
C LEU A 67 16.38 -3.28 5.02
N PRO A 68 15.09 -3.04 5.03
CA PRO A 68 14.24 -2.51 6.11
C PRO A 68 14.08 -3.46 7.30
N HIS A 69 13.95 -2.87 8.50
CA HIS A 69 13.84 -3.65 9.75
C HIS A 69 12.78 -3.06 10.68
N ASP A 70 11.95 -3.94 11.24
CA ASP A 70 10.92 -3.65 12.22
C ASP A 70 11.07 -4.60 13.42
N TRP A 71 11.61 -4.09 14.53
CA TRP A 71 11.84 -4.95 15.70
C TRP A 71 10.57 -5.33 16.46
N ALA A 72 9.50 -4.55 16.31
CA ALA A 72 8.27 -4.84 17.05
C ALA A 72 7.60 -6.14 16.59
N ILE A 73 7.64 -6.46 15.28
CA ILE A 73 7.05 -7.69 14.74
C ILE A 73 7.78 -8.97 15.17
N GLU A 74 8.99 -8.84 15.70
CA GLU A 74 9.79 -9.94 16.22
C GLU A 74 9.39 -10.33 17.66
N GLY A 75 8.63 -9.44 18.33
CA GLY A 75 8.29 -9.58 19.75
C GLY A 75 7.06 -10.44 20.03
N ASP A 76 6.78 -10.60 21.32
CA ASP A 76 5.61 -11.30 21.81
C ASP A 76 4.42 -10.36 21.93
N PHE A 77 3.24 -10.87 21.64
CA PHE A 77 1.99 -10.19 21.96
C PHE A 77 1.76 -10.16 23.47
N SER A 78 1.45 -9.00 24.01
CA SER A 78 1.11 -8.84 25.42
C SER A 78 0.15 -7.67 25.60
N GLN A 79 -0.83 -7.84 26.48
CA GLN A 79 -1.71 -6.76 26.91
C GLN A 79 -0.95 -5.63 27.62
N GLU A 80 0.23 -5.94 28.17
CA GLU A 80 1.09 -4.98 28.89
C GLU A 80 1.96 -4.14 27.95
N ASN A 81 2.04 -4.50 26.65
CA ASN A 81 2.78 -3.71 25.68
C ASN A 81 2.16 -2.33 25.52
N PRO A 82 2.97 -1.27 25.45
CA PRO A 82 2.46 0.12 25.46
C PRO A 82 1.63 0.49 24.23
N SER A 83 1.73 -0.26 23.13
CA SER A 83 0.91 -0.08 21.95
C SER A 83 -0.58 -0.38 22.18
N GLY A 84 -0.90 -1.18 23.19
CA GLY A 84 -2.26 -1.66 23.45
C GLY A 84 -2.81 -2.48 22.28
N THR A 85 -4.05 -2.95 22.40
CA THR A 85 -4.71 -3.73 21.33
C THR A 85 -4.91 -2.91 20.05
N GLY A 86 -5.16 -1.60 20.18
CA GLY A 86 -5.27 -0.67 19.05
C GLY A 86 -4.01 -0.60 18.18
N GLY A 87 -2.82 -0.70 18.78
CA GLY A 87 -1.54 -0.78 18.09
C GLY A 87 -1.03 -2.21 17.86
N GLY A 88 -1.88 -3.24 18.07
CA GLY A 88 -1.55 -4.64 17.81
C GLY A 88 -0.91 -5.38 18.98
N ALA A 89 -0.83 -4.77 20.17
CA ALA A 89 -0.28 -5.37 21.40
C ALA A 89 1.17 -5.90 21.24
N LEU A 90 1.96 -5.25 20.38
CA LEU A 90 3.37 -5.55 20.12
C LEU A 90 4.30 -4.55 20.86
N PRO A 91 5.56 -4.92 21.12
CA PRO A 91 6.47 -4.07 21.87
C PRO A 91 6.84 -2.78 21.12
N GLY A 92 7.21 -1.75 21.90
CA GLY A 92 7.80 -0.50 21.42
C GLY A 92 9.27 -0.39 21.86
N GLY A 93 9.66 0.80 22.29
CA GLY A 93 10.97 1.06 22.91
C GLY A 93 11.88 1.96 22.08
N VAL A 94 13.16 1.97 22.47
CA VAL A 94 14.21 2.72 21.77
C VAL A 94 15.19 1.74 21.13
N GLY A 95 15.52 1.94 19.87
CA GLY A 95 16.49 1.14 19.15
C GLY A 95 17.59 1.99 18.55
N TRP A 96 18.79 1.42 18.47
CA TRP A 96 19.95 2.03 17.83
C TRP A 96 20.41 1.21 16.65
N TYR A 97 20.71 1.92 15.55
CA TYR A 97 21.32 1.37 14.34
C TYR A 97 22.65 2.04 14.10
N ARG A 98 23.67 1.27 13.72
CA ARG A 98 24.99 1.77 13.42
C ARG A 98 25.54 1.10 12.15
N LYS A 99 26.22 1.90 11.31
CA LYS A 99 26.91 1.42 10.11
C LYS A 99 28.21 2.14 9.93
N THR A 100 29.29 1.37 9.73
CA THR A 100 30.62 1.91 9.38
C THR A 100 30.79 1.80 7.87
N PHE A 101 31.25 2.89 7.25
CA PHE A 101 31.50 2.95 5.81
C PHE A 101 32.68 3.87 5.51
N SER A 102 33.24 3.76 4.31
CA SER A 102 34.35 4.60 3.85
C SER A 102 33.96 5.30 2.55
N VAL A 103 34.49 6.49 2.33
CA VAL A 103 34.37 7.28 1.11
C VAL A 103 35.76 7.55 0.55
N ASP A 104 35.91 7.41 -0.75
CA ASP A 104 37.21 7.61 -1.45
C ASP A 104 37.55 9.10 -1.53
N LYS A 105 38.78 9.44 -1.28
CA LYS A 105 39.29 10.81 -1.45
C LYS A 105 39.19 11.29 -2.90
N ALA A 106 39.12 10.39 -3.88
CA ALA A 106 38.88 10.75 -5.27
C ALA A 106 37.54 11.43 -5.50
N ASP A 107 36.59 11.21 -4.58
CA ASP A 107 35.26 11.84 -4.59
C ASP A 107 35.22 13.16 -3.79
N ALA A 108 36.34 13.64 -3.30
CA ALA A 108 36.43 14.94 -2.64
C ALA A 108 35.94 16.06 -3.57
N GLY A 109 34.99 16.88 -3.08
CA GLY A 109 34.30 17.91 -3.87
C GLY A 109 32.95 17.47 -4.44
N LYS A 110 32.57 16.23 -4.28
CA LYS A 110 31.16 15.76 -4.49
C LYS A 110 30.34 15.94 -3.21
N ILE A 111 29.05 16.01 -3.40
CA ILE A 111 28.05 16.11 -2.33
C ILE A 111 27.51 14.72 -1.99
N PHE A 112 27.57 14.35 -0.74
CA PHE A 112 27.06 13.09 -0.23
C PHE A 112 25.83 13.32 0.65
N ARG A 113 24.72 12.67 0.32
CA ARG A 113 23.49 12.69 1.13
C ARG A 113 23.08 11.31 1.51
N ILE A 114 22.66 11.16 2.79
CA ILE A 114 21.94 9.98 3.25
C ILE A 114 20.45 10.25 3.16
N GLU A 115 19.70 9.35 2.55
CA GLU A 115 18.26 9.45 2.37
C GLU A 115 17.57 8.28 3.10
N PHE A 116 16.57 8.59 3.90
CA PHE A 116 15.71 7.61 4.58
C PHE A 116 14.31 7.71 4.01
N ASP A 117 13.76 6.60 3.53
CA ASP A 117 12.39 6.57 3.02
C ASP A 117 11.35 6.55 4.15
N GLY A 118 11.77 6.20 5.36
CA GLY A 118 10.95 6.28 6.57
C GLY A 118 11.59 5.58 7.77
N VAL A 119 11.47 6.23 8.95
CA VAL A 119 11.97 5.70 10.23
C VAL A 119 10.92 5.94 11.30
N TYR A 120 10.35 4.90 11.88
CA TYR A 120 9.27 5.04 12.86
C TYR A 120 9.77 4.82 14.28
N MET A 121 9.79 5.88 15.12
CA MET A 121 9.59 7.32 14.91
C MET A 121 10.64 8.12 15.70
N ASN A 122 10.53 9.47 15.71
CA ASN A 122 11.46 10.35 16.45
C ASN A 122 12.92 9.99 16.19
N SER A 123 13.26 9.78 14.91
CA SER A 123 14.62 9.40 14.54
C SER A 123 15.60 10.54 14.72
N GLU A 124 16.73 10.29 15.36
CA GLU A 124 17.87 11.18 15.40
C GLU A 124 19.06 10.53 14.69
N VAL A 125 19.62 11.23 13.72
CA VAL A 125 20.71 10.73 12.87
C VAL A 125 22.02 11.42 13.24
N PHE A 126 23.08 10.62 13.36
CA PHE A 126 24.42 11.10 13.70
C PHE A 126 25.44 10.63 12.67
N ILE A 127 26.35 11.50 12.29
CA ILE A 127 27.54 11.17 11.51
C ILE A 127 28.78 11.52 12.31
N ASN A 128 29.65 10.52 12.54
CA ASN A 128 30.89 10.71 13.30
C ASN A 128 30.68 11.36 14.68
N GLY A 129 29.53 11.09 15.33
CA GLY A 129 29.16 11.64 16.63
C GLY A 129 28.49 13.01 16.59
N VAL A 130 28.31 13.61 15.42
CA VAL A 130 27.63 14.89 15.23
C VAL A 130 26.17 14.61 14.85
N SER A 131 25.23 15.17 15.62
CA SER A 131 23.80 15.09 15.30
C SER A 131 23.46 15.91 14.06
N LEU A 132 22.76 15.29 13.11
CA LEU A 132 22.25 15.94 11.90
C LEU A 132 20.82 16.48 12.13
N GLY A 133 20.16 16.09 13.21
CA GLY A 133 18.85 16.52 13.58
C GLY A 133 17.86 15.38 13.82
N VAL A 134 16.65 15.76 14.21
CA VAL A 134 15.54 14.85 14.54
C VAL A 134 14.45 14.95 13.48
N ARG A 135 13.82 13.83 13.12
CA ARG A 135 12.57 13.76 12.34
C ARG A 135 11.53 12.97 13.13
N PRO A 136 10.48 13.66 13.64
CA PRO A 136 9.49 13.01 14.50
C PRO A 136 8.45 12.19 13.71
N TYR A 137 8.06 12.61 12.49
CA TYR A 137 7.03 11.94 11.71
C TYR A 137 7.60 10.71 11.01
N GLY A 138 7.17 9.53 11.45
CA GLY A 138 7.76 8.26 11.03
C GLY A 138 7.46 7.83 9.60
N TYR A 139 6.50 8.45 8.91
CA TYR A 139 6.03 8.05 7.58
C TYR A 139 6.64 8.85 6.44
N ILE A 140 7.44 9.88 6.75
CA ILE A 140 7.99 10.78 5.73
C ILE A 140 9.39 10.38 5.31
N SER A 141 9.71 10.57 4.02
CA SER A 141 11.07 10.47 3.52
C SER A 141 11.84 11.76 3.79
N PHE A 142 13.12 11.63 4.15
CA PHE A 142 13.98 12.77 4.46
C PHE A 142 15.43 12.49 4.15
N SER A 143 16.24 13.53 4.05
CA SER A 143 17.67 13.41 3.77
C SER A 143 18.51 14.36 4.61
N TYR A 144 19.79 14.01 4.79
CA TYR A 144 20.81 14.85 5.41
C TYR A 144 22.06 14.92 4.54
N ASP A 145 22.69 16.07 4.51
CA ASP A 145 24.01 16.27 3.91
C ASP A 145 25.11 15.75 4.86
N LEU A 146 25.85 14.77 4.39
CA LEU A 146 26.98 14.18 5.12
C LEU A 146 28.31 14.89 4.83
N THR A 147 28.42 15.60 3.70
CA THR A 147 29.66 16.12 3.11
C THR A 147 30.55 16.88 4.09
N PRO A 148 30.02 17.79 4.95
CA PRO A 148 30.86 18.56 5.87
C PRO A 148 31.48 17.73 6.98
N TYR A 149 31.01 16.51 7.21
CA TYR A 149 31.38 15.68 8.34
C TYR A 149 32.17 14.44 7.94
N LEU A 150 32.34 14.19 6.63
CA LEU A 150 33.02 13.01 6.12
C LEU A 150 34.53 13.06 6.34
N LYS A 151 35.09 11.92 6.70
CA LYS A 151 36.52 11.64 6.73
C LYS A 151 36.87 10.86 5.48
N TRP A 152 37.80 11.39 4.70
CA TRP A 152 38.25 10.80 3.44
C TRP A 152 39.26 9.68 3.68
N ASP A 153 39.09 8.54 3.00
CA ASP A 153 39.94 7.34 3.14
C ASP A 153 40.00 6.77 4.57
N GLU A 154 39.11 7.22 5.44
CA GLU A 154 38.98 6.76 6.82
C GLU A 154 37.57 6.21 7.09
N PRO A 155 37.38 5.38 8.13
CA PRO A 155 36.05 4.94 8.53
C PRO A 155 35.17 6.10 9.02
N ASN A 156 33.96 6.18 8.46
CA ASN A 156 32.90 7.02 8.94
C ASN A 156 31.83 6.15 9.64
N VAL A 157 31.22 6.67 10.68
CA VAL A 157 30.16 5.99 11.42
C VAL A 157 28.89 6.77 11.33
N LEU A 158 27.87 6.16 10.72
CA LEU A 158 26.49 6.63 10.75
C LEU A 158 25.78 5.91 11.88
N ALA A 159 25.11 6.66 12.77
CA ALA A 159 24.29 6.10 13.84
C ALA A 159 22.89 6.72 13.80
N VAL A 160 21.88 5.92 14.07
CA VAL A 160 20.47 6.34 14.08
C VAL A 160 19.83 5.85 15.37
N ARG A 161 19.33 6.79 16.18
CA ARG A 161 18.48 6.50 17.34
C ARG A 161 17.02 6.60 16.87
N VAL A 162 16.24 5.57 17.18
CA VAL A 162 14.81 5.51 16.88
C VAL A 162 14.05 5.37 18.17
N ASP A 163 13.14 6.30 18.48
CA ASP A 163 12.41 6.31 19.76
C ASP A 163 10.90 6.17 19.53
N ASN A 164 10.41 4.94 19.71
CA ASN A 164 8.99 4.59 19.73
C ASN A 164 8.57 4.03 21.10
N ALA A 165 9.09 4.61 22.20
CA ALA A 165 8.76 4.18 23.54
C ALA A 165 7.41 4.72 24.03
N GLU A 166 7.04 5.95 23.62
CA GLU A 166 5.78 6.57 23.99
C GLU A 166 4.64 6.13 23.08
N GLN A 167 3.74 5.30 23.61
CA GLN A 167 2.59 4.74 22.92
C GLN A 167 1.32 4.77 23.82
N PRO A 168 0.10 4.64 23.27
CA PRO A 168 -0.23 4.53 21.86
C PRO A 168 0.00 5.87 21.12
N ASN A 169 0.55 5.79 19.91
CA ASN A 169 0.78 6.96 19.05
C ASN A 169 0.08 6.87 17.68
N SER A 170 -0.66 5.80 17.47
CA SER A 170 -1.61 5.59 16.36
C SER A 170 -2.72 4.65 16.82
N ARG A 171 -3.73 4.46 15.97
CA ARG A 171 -4.85 3.52 16.19
C ARG A 171 -4.64 2.18 15.49
N TRP A 172 -3.51 1.99 14.84
CA TRP A 172 -3.09 0.79 14.11
C TRP A 172 -1.62 0.51 14.39
N TYR A 173 -1.13 -0.62 13.92
CA TYR A 173 0.27 -1.00 14.03
C TYR A 173 1.14 -0.15 13.10
N SER A 174 2.13 0.52 13.65
CA SER A 174 3.04 1.39 12.90
C SER A 174 4.43 0.81 12.71
N GLY A 175 4.76 -0.26 13.44
CA GLY A 175 6.10 -0.83 13.46
C GLY A 175 7.10 0.01 14.26
N CYS A 176 8.35 -0.43 14.26
CA CYS A 176 9.45 0.23 14.98
C CYS A 176 10.76 0.05 14.22
N GLY A 177 11.48 1.15 13.94
CA GLY A 177 12.82 1.05 13.38
C GLY A 177 13.00 1.78 12.06
N ILE A 178 14.10 1.49 11.38
CA ILE A 178 14.34 1.90 9.99
C ILE A 178 13.57 0.91 9.10
N TYR A 179 12.27 1.15 8.97
CA TYR A 179 11.35 0.19 8.37
C TYR A 179 11.16 0.38 6.85
N ARG A 180 11.78 1.41 6.28
CA ARG A 180 11.87 1.67 4.82
C ARG A 180 13.32 1.73 4.38
N ASN A 181 13.55 1.80 3.08
CA ASN A 181 14.91 1.78 2.52
C ASN A 181 15.74 2.99 2.89
N VAL A 182 17.06 2.78 2.89
CA VAL A 182 18.08 3.81 3.08
C VAL A 182 18.99 3.86 1.85
N TRP A 183 19.30 5.07 1.38
CA TRP A 183 20.08 5.29 0.19
C TRP A 183 21.23 6.26 0.48
N LEU A 184 22.39 5.99 -0.11
CA LEU A 184 23.49 6.94 -0.15
C LEU A 184 23.56 7.53 -1.55
N SER A 185 23.33 8.84 -1.67
CA SER A 185 23.45 9.55 -2.94
C SER A 185 24.73 10.38 -3.00
N LYS A 186 25.31 10.45 -4.19
CA LYS A 186 26.53 11.19 -4.50
C LYS A 186 26.31 11.99 -5.77
N THR A 187 26.52 13.30 -5.72
CA THR A 187 26.34 14.22 -6.86
C THR A 187 27.53 15.19 -7.00
N GLY A 188 27.65 15.82 -8.15
CA GLY A 188 28.47 17.03 -8.28
C GLY A 188 27.82 18.22 -7.52
N PRO A 189 28.54 19.32 -7.34
CA PRO A 189 28.04 20.51 -6.66
C PRO A 189 26.92 21.23 -7.43
N ILE A 190 26.77 20.97 -8.72
CA ILE A 190 25.68 21.47 -9.56
C ILE A 190 24.84 20.28 -9.99
N HIS A 191 23.62 20.18 -9.48
CA HIS A 191 22.79 19.01 -9.69
C HIS A 191 21.28 19.34 -9.59
N VAL A 192 20.45 18.45 -10.08
CA VAL A 192 19.00 18.50 -9.84
C VAL A 192 18.73 18.22 -8.36
N GLY A 193 17.98 19.08 -7.71
CA GLY A 193 17.64 18.95 -6.29
C GLY A 193 16.91 17.64 -5.98
N GLY A 194 16.82 17.28 -4.71
CA GLY A 194 16.00 16.16 -4.25
C GLY A 194 14.55 16.36 -4.68
N TRP A 195 13.95 15.36 -5.38
CA TRP A 195 12.61 15.48 -6.00
C TRP A 195 12.42 16.75 -6.85
N GLY A 196 13.52 17.24 -7.45
CA GLY A 196 13.60 18.55 -8.08
C GLY A 196 12.95 18.66 -9.46
N THR A 197 12.34 17.59 -9.99
CA THR A 197 11.56 17.63 -11.21
C THR A 197 10.06 17.69 -10.89
N TYR A 198 9.32 18.40 -11.75
CA TYR A 198 7.87 18.40 -11.72
C TYR A 198 7.34 18.33 -13.14
N VAL A 199 6.55 17.30 -13.43
CA VAL A 199 6.02 17.00 -14.77
C VAL A 199 4.51 17.01 -14.73
N THR A 200 3.87 17.79 -15.58
CA THR A 200 2.42 17.82 -15.72
C THR A 200 2.01 17.68 -17.19
N THR A 201 0.90 17.00 -17.42
CA THR A 201 0.27 16.93 -18.75
C THR A 201 -0.61 18.15 -18.91
N SER A 202 -0.22 19.05 -19.82
CA SER A 202 -0.95 20.30 -20.08
C SER A 202 -2.13 20.09 -21.01
N SER A 203 -1.95 19.28 -22.06
CA SER A 203 -3.00 18.91 -23.00
C SER A 203 -2.70 17.57 -23.65
N VAL A 204 -3.77 16.86 -24.01
CA VAL A 204 -3.70 15.60 -24.77
C VAL A 204 -4.79 15.61 -25.84
N ASP A 205 -4.41 15.26 -27.07
CA ASP A 205 -5.33 14.90 -28.14
C ASP A 205 -4.85 13.62 -28.84
N GLU A 206 -5.57 13.17 -29.87
CA GLU A 206 -5.23 11.93 -30.62
C GLU A 206 -3.87 11.98 -31.34
N LYS A 207 -3.29 13.16 -31.53
CA LYS A 207 -2.04 13.36 -32.27
C LYS A 207 -0.85 13.66 -31.39
N GLN A 208 -1.08 14.32 -30.28
CA GLN A 208 0.00 14.78 -29.42
C GLN A 208 -0.41 14.98 -27.96
N ALA A 209 0.59 14.95 -27.09
CA ALA A 209 0.50 15.47 -25.73
C ALA A 209 1.53 16.57 -25.51
N VAL A 210 1.17 17.56 -24.72
CA VAL A 210 2.09 18.61 -24.27
C VAL A 210 2.35 18.46 -22.79
N LEU A 211 3.63 18.31 -22.41
CA LEU A 211 4.10 18.24 -21.04
C LEU A 211 4.75 19.54 -20.63
N ASN A 212 4.39 20.07 -19.47
CA ASN A 212 5.12 21.13 -18.81
C ASN A 212 6.13 20.50 -17.83
N LEU A 213 7.36 20.95 -17.89
CA LEU A 213 8.46 20.50 -17.05
C LEU A 213 8.96 21.68 -16.23
N ALA A 214 9.18 21.45 -14.93
CA ALA A 214 9.94 22.35 -14.08
C ALA A 214 11.06 21.54 -13.43
N THR A 215 12.30 22.04 -13.55
CA THR A 215 13.47 21.40 -12.97
C THR A 215 14.15 22.37 -12.02
N THR A 216 14.17 22.04 -10.73
CA THR A 216 14.91 22.77 -9.71
C THR A 216 16.35 22.29 -9.73
N LEU A 217 17.24 23.19 -10.08
CA LEU A 217 18.69 22.97 -10.05
C LEU A 217 19.28 23.63 -8.81
N VAL A 218 20.15 22.91 -8.12
CA VAL A 218 20.90 23.41 -6.96
C VAL A 218 22.35 23.62 -7.37
N ASN A 219 22.92 24.79 -7.05
CA ASN A 219 24.33 25.06 -7.17
C ASN A 219 24.93 25.26 -5.78
N GLU A 220 25.58 24.23 -5.28
CA GLU A 220 26.26 24.24 -3.97
C GLU A 220 27.74 24.64 -4.07
N SER A 221 28.19 25.05 -5.27
CA SER A 221 29.53 25.63 -5.43
C SER A 221 29.58 27.11 -5.06
N ASP A 222 30.78 27.65 -4.93
CA ASP A 222 31.00 29.07 -4.63
C ASP A 222 31.14 29.93 -5.91
N THR A 223 30.85 29.36 -7.08
CA THR A 223 30.93 30.05 -8.38
C THR A 223 29.59 30.08 -9.10
N ASN A 224 29.36 31.18 -9.83
CA ASN A 224 28.21 31.24 -10.75
C ASN A 224 28.54 30.47 -12.03
N GLU A 225 27.62 29.61 -12.49
CA GLU A 225 27.83 28.79 -13.67
C GLU A 225 26.74 29.01 -14.71
N ASN A 226 27.09 28.96 -15.99
CA ASN A 226 26.12 28.91 -17.07
C ASN A 226 25.86 27.44 -17.41
N VAL A 227 24.63 27.03 -17.34
CA VAL A 227 24.22 25.64 -17.53
C VAL A 227 23.11 25.52 -18.57
N THR A 228 23.02 24.36 -19.20
CA THR A 228 21.90 23.97 -20.06
C THR A 228 21.23 22.74 -19.48
N VAL A 229 19.93 22.83 -19.24
CA VAL A 229 19.08 21.69 -18.88
C VAL A 229 18.56 21.07 -20.17
N CYS A 230 18.92 19.82 -20.41
CA CYS A 230 18.46 19.01 -21.54
C CYS A 230 17.52 17.94 -21.01
N SER A 231 16.25 17.99 -21.43
CA SER A 231 15.22 17.04 -21.01
C SER A 231 14.77 16.19 -22.20
N SER A 232 14.99 14.88 -22.11
CA SER A 232 14.69 13.90 -23.14
C SER A 232 13.69 12.88 -22.56
N LEU A 233 12.57 12.67 -23.25
CA LEU A 233 11.58 11.66 -22.89
C LEU A 233 11.85 10.39 -23.68
N GLN A 234 11.99 9.28 -22.96
CA GLN A 234 12.23 7.96 -23.52
C GLN A 234 11.00 7.06 -23.34
N ASP A 235 10.73 6.24 -24.34
CA ASP A 235 9.70 5.20 -24.26
C ASP A 235 10.18 3.99 -23.41
N ALA A 236 9.34 2.97 -23.30
CA ALA A 236 9.64 1.76 -22.51
C ALA A 236 10.86 0.98 -23.06
N GLU A 237 11.20 1.14 -24.34
CA GLU A 237 12.37 0.55 -24.98
C GLU A 237 13.63 1.45 -24.91
N GLY A 238 13.55 2.60 -24.21
CA GLY A 238 14.63 3.55 -24.04
C GLY A 238 14.90 4.44 -25.26
N ARG A 239 14.02 4.46 -26.27
CA ARG A 239 14.15 5.33 -27.45
C ARG A 239 13.64 6.72 -27.11
N GLU A 240 14.40 7.73 -27.51
CA GLU A 240 14.01 9.13 -27.37
C GLU A 240 12.82 9.45 -28.28
N VAL A 241 11.71 9.91 -27.68
CA VAL A 241 10.46 10.27 -28.39
C VAL A 241 10.24 11.76 -28.47
N ALA A 242 10.88 12.53 -27.58
CA ALA A 242 10.84 13.99 -27.59
C ALA A 242 12.02 14.56 -26.77
N GLU A 243 12.51 15.75 -27.15
CA GLU A 243 13.52 16.47 -26.38
C GLU A 243 13.24 17.97 -26.32
N THR A 244 13.78 18.62 -25.30
CA THR A 244 13.76 20.09 -25.17
C THR A 244 15.01 20.54 -24.38
N ARG A 245 15.40 21.80 -24.55
CA ARG A 245 16.59 22.37 -23.89
C ARG A 245 16.32 23.81 -23.46
N SER A 246 16.90 24.19 -22.32
CA SER A 246 16.89 25.58 -21.84
C SER A 246 18.24 25.91 -21.20
N SER A 247 18.75 27.12 -21.44
CA SER A 247 20.01 27.58 -20.84
C SER A 247 19.75 28.72 -19.87
N GLY A 248 20.55 28.81 -18.84
CA GLY A 248 20.44 29.83 -17.83
C GLY A 248 21.66 29.88 -16.90
N LYS A 249 21.60 30.78 -15.95
CA LYS A 249 22.63 30.95 -14.92
C LYS A 249 22.23 30.28 -13.64
N ALA A 250 23.08 29.42 -13.09
CA ALA A 250 22.99 28.86 -11.75
C ALA A 250 23.90 29.71 -10.83
N GLU A 251 23.34 30.55 -9.98
CA GLU A 251 24.08 31.37 -9.05
C GLU A 251 24.68 30.54 -7.91
N ALA A 252 25.87 30.92 -7.45
CA ALA A 252 26.55 30.25 -6.33
C ALA A 252 25.71 30.18 -5.08
N GLY A 253 25.59 29.01 -4.45
CA GLY A 253 24.86 28.77 -3.22
C GLY A 253 23.32 28.92 -3.34
N LYS A 254 22.77 28.88 -4.57
CA LYS A 254 21.33 29.08 -4.80
C LYS A 254 20.69 27.98 -5.62
N GLU A 255 19.37 27.94 -5.51
CA GLU A 255 18.48 27.17 -6.38
C GLU A 255 17.97 28.02 -7.54
N VAL A 256 17.73 27.41 -8.67
CA VAL A 256 17.09 28.01 -9.85
C VAL A 256 16.16 27.02 -10.51
N VAL A 257 14.98 27.48 -10.93
CA VAL A 257 14.00 26.65 -11.62
C VAL A 257 14.06 26.90 -13.12
N PHE A 258 14.27 25.83 -13.90
CA PHE A 258 14.17 25.82 -15.36
C PHE A 258 12.81 25.30 -15.77
N THR A 259 12.05 26.10 -16.51
CA THR A 259 10.77 25.69 -17.06
C THR A 259 10.90 25.37 -18.53
N GLN A 260 10.29 24.26 -18.96
CA GLN A 260 10.34 23.76 -20.33
C GLN A 260 8.98 23.23 -20.76
N GLN A 261 8.78 23.16 -22.07
CA GLN A 261 7.66 22.43 -22.68
C GLN A 261 8.19 21.33 -23.58
N LEU A 262 7.49 20.20 -23.60
CA LEU A 262 7.85 19.03 -24.40
C LEU A 262 6.61 18.50 -25.10
N THR A 263 6.67 18.30 -26.42
CA THR A 263 5.57 17.77 -27.22
C THR A 263 5.85 16.33 -27.62
N VAL A 264 5.00 15.44 -27.22
CA VAL A 264 5.06 14.00 -27.53
C VAL A 264 4.04 13.70 -28.64
N LYS A 265 4.52 13.19 -29.78
CA LYS A 265 3.65 12.79 -30.89
C LYS A 265 3.10 11.39 -30.68
N GLN A 266 1.79 11.19 -30.95
CA GLN A 266 1.12 9.91 -30.80
C GLN A 266 1.41 9.25 -29.43
N PRO A 267 1.09 9.93 -28.31
CA PRO A 267 1.44 9.44 -26.99
C PRO A 267 0.68 8.16 -26.65
N GLN A 268 1.36 7.24 -25.99
CA GLN A 268 0.71 6.16 -25.25
C GLN A 268 0.31 6.69 -23.87
N LEU A 269 -0.98 6.59 -23.57
CA LEU A 269 -1.52 7.12 -22.32
C LEU A 269 -1.36 6.10 -21.19
N TRP A 270 -1.11 6.63 -20.00
CA TRP A 270 -1.25 5.86 -18.78
C TRP A 270 -2.72 5.68 -18.44
N ASP A 271 -3.15 4.45 -18.25
CA ASP A 271 -4.52 4.08 -17.87
C ASP A 271 -4.48 2.93 -16.86
N ILE A 272 -5.58 2.69 -16.15
CA ILE A 272 -5.69 1.58 -15.19
C ILE A 272 -5.57 0.20 -15.84
N ASP A 273 -5.93 0.07 -17.12
CA ASP A 273 -5.87 -1.18 -17.88
C ASP A 273 -4.55 -1.30 -18.66
N THR A 274 -3.95 -0.18 -19.06
CA THR A 274 -2.69 -0.09 -19.83
C THR A 274 -1.78 0.98 -19.23
N PRO A 275 -1.12 0.70 -18.10
CA PRO A 275 -0.34 1.69 -17.33
C PRO A 275 1.03 1.96 -17.99
N TYR A 276 1.03 2.66 -19.13
CA TYR A 276 2.24 2.93 -19.89
C TYR A 276 3.08 4.04 -19.24
N LEU A 277 4.36 3.76 -19.05
CA LEU A 277 5.31 4.70 -18.44
C LEU A 277 6.43 5.05 -19.42
N TYR A 278 6.71 6.35 -19.48
CA TYR A 278 7.90 6.93 -20.07
C TYR A 278 8.95 7.20 -18.99
N THR A 279 10.19 7.44 -19.41
CA THR A 279 11.26 7.93 -18.54
C THR A 279 11.73 9.29 -19.04
N LEU A 280 11.56 10.33 -18.22
CA LEU A 280 12.18 11.62 -18.46
C LEU A 280 13.62 11.58 -17.96
N VAL A 281 14.58 11.79 -18.86
CA VAL A 281 15.99 11.92 -18.56
C VAL A 281 16.36 13.40 -18.62
N THR A 282 16.68 13.98 -17.47
CA THR A 282 17.13 15.37 -17.33
C THR A 282 18.65 15.40 -17.15
N LYS A 283 19.36 16.03 -18.08
CA LYS A 283 20.81 16.24 -18.00
C LYS A 283 21.10 17.70 -17.74
N VAL A 284 22.00 17.97 -16.81
CA VAL A 284 22.54 19.29 -16.55
C VAL A 284 23.90 19.37 -17.23
N MET A 285 24.05 20.24 -18.22
CA MET A 285 25.26 20.37 -19.03
C MET A 285 25.97 21.70 -18.73
N ARG A 286 27.29 21.66 -18.56
CA ARG A 286 28.19 22.81 -18.57
C ARG A 286 29.09 22.67 -19.78
N ASN A 287 28.84 23.49 -20.82
CA ASN A 287 29.40 23.27 -22.15
C ASN A 287 29.06 21.85 -22.68
N GLU A 288 30.07 21.00 -22.90
CA GLU A 288 29.92 19.60 -23.34
C GLU A 288 29.97 18.59 -22.20
N GLU A 289 30.27 19.05 -20.98
CA GLU A 289 30.37 18.21 -19.79
C GLU A 289 28.98 17.99 -19.15
N CYS A 290 28.61 16.74 -18.89
CA CYS A 290 27.41 16.40 -18.13
C CYS A 290 27.70 16.46 -16.63
N MET A 291 27.11 17.45 -15.95
CA MET A 291 27.31 17.69 -14.52
C MET A 291 26.37 16.82 -13.67
N ASP A 292 25.17 16.50 -14.16
CA ASP A 292 24.22 15.66 -13.51
C ASP A 292 23.27 14.97 -14.51
N ARG A 293 22.79 13.80 -14.14
CA ARG A 293 21.76 13.05 -14.87
C ARG A 293 20.72 12.54 -13.90
N TYR A 294 19.48 13.03 -14.04
CA TYR A 294 18.32 12.69 -13.20
C TYR A 294 17.25 12.01 -14.04
N THR A 295 16.58 10.99 -13.49
CA THR A 295 15.50 10.27 -14.17
C THR A 295 14.20 10.38 -13.39
N THR A 296 13.09 10.56 -14.11
CA THR A 296 11.75 10.67 -13.54
C THR A 296 10.80 9.80 -14.36
N PRO A 297 10.08 8.83 -13.74
CA PRO A 297 8.99 8.13 -14.40
C PRO A 297 7.87 9.11 -14.77
N VAL A 298 7.26 8.95 -15.95
CA VAL A 298 6.20 9.81 -16.44
C VAL A 298 5.08 8.99 -17.07
N GLY A 299 3.87 9.11 -16.55
CA GLY A 299 2.66 8.62 -17.20
C GLY A 299 1.86 9.78 -17.79
N ILE A 300 1.63 9.76 -19.10
CA ILE A 300 0.86 10.79 -19.79
C ILE A 300 -0.61 10.46 -19.63
N ARG A 301 -1.37 11.31 -18.97
CA ARG A 301 -2.80 11.12 -18.72
C ARG A 301 -3.54 12.43 -18.50
N THR A 302 -4.85 12.36 -18.67
CA THR A 302 -5.78 13.40 -18.22
C THR A 302 -6.83 12.79 -17.30
N PHE A 303 -7.29 13.56 -16.33
CA PHE A 303 -8.44 13.18 -15.51
C PHE A 303 -9.23 14.41 -15.11
N SER A 304 -10.49 14.19 -14.78
CA SER A 304 -11.36 15.23 -14.24
C SER A 304 -12.34 14.65 -13.24
N LEU A 305 -12.80 15.53 -12.35
CA LEU A 305 -13.84 15.25 -11.37
C LEU A 305 -14.98 16.23 -11.62
N ASP A 306 -16.18 15.72 -11.77
CA ASP A 306 -17.38 16.48 -12.06
C ASP A 306 -18.46 16.23 -11.00
N ALA A 307 -19.11 17.28 -10.53
CA ALA A 307 -20.13 17.21 -9.47
C ALA A 307 -21.36 16.37 -9.82
N ARG A 308 -21.57 16.02 -11.09
CA ARG A 308 -22.74 15.25 -11.56
C ARG A 308 -22.35 13.92 -12.20
N LYS A 309 -21.16 13.83 -12.79
CA LYS A 309 -20.71 12.66 -13.57
C LYS A 309 -19.60 11.86 -12.86
N GLY A 310 -19.11 12.36 -11.73
CA GLY A 310 -18.03 11.72 -10.98
C GLY A 310 -16.67 11.82 -11.67
N PHE A 311 -15.90 10.74 -11.66
CA PHE A 311 -14.52 10.68 -12.13
C PHE A 311 -14.42 10.26 -13.60
N THR A 312 -13.48 10.89 -14.31
CA THR A 312 -13.16 10.61 -15.72
C THR A 312 -11.65 10.46 -15.87
N LEU A 313 -11.19 9.37 -16.49
CA LEU A 313 -9.79 9.13 -16.85
C LEU A 313 -9.67 9.08 -18.38
N ASN A 314 -8.77 9.89 -18.96
CA ASN A 314 -8.55 9.96 -20.41
C ASN A 314 -9.83 10.12 -21.23
N GLY A 315 -10.80 10.91 -20.72
CA GLY A 315 -12.10 11.14 -21.36
C GLY A 315 -13.13 10.02 -21.14
N ARG A 316 -12.78 8.90 -20.51
CA ARG A 316 -13.68 7.79 -20.17
C ARG A 316 -14.18 7.95 -18.74
N GLN A 317 -15.51 7.97 -18.55
CA GLN A 317 -16.10 7.91 -17.22
C GLN A 317 -15.73 6.58 -16.55
N THR A 318 -15.22 6.66 -15.35
CA THR A 318 -14.67 5.52 -14.61
C THR A 318 -15.09 5.61 -13.16
N LYS A 319 -15.59 4.53 -12.60
CA LYS A 319 -15.80 4.45 -11.14
C LYS A 319 -14.49 4.04 -10.48
N ILE A 320 -14.15 4.69 -9.37
CA ILE A 320 -13.04 4.28 -8.53
C ILE A 320 -13.54 3.16 -7.62
N ASN A 321 -13.11 1.94 -7.93
CA ASN A 321 -13.35 0.72 -7.17
C ASN A 321 -12.15 0.54 -6.24
N GLY A 322 -12.10 1.32 -5.16
CA GLY A 322 -10.94 1.44 -4.31
C GLY A 322 -11.08 0.74 -2.97
N VAL A 323 -9.95 0.57 -2.31
CA VAL A 323 -9.84 0.12 -0.92
C VAL A 323 -8.89 1.01 -0.14
N CYS A 324 -9.14 1.15 1.15
CA CYS A 324 -8.18 1.69 2.11
C CYS A 324 -7.15 0.61 2.47
N MET A 325 -5.88 1.01 2.62
CA MET A 325 -4.81 0.12 3.04
C MET A 325 -3.96 0.77 4.10
N HIS A 326 -3.72 0.06 5.19
CA HIS A 326 -2.59 0.33 6.10
C HIS A 326 -1.30 -0.20 5.51
N HIS A 327 -0.17 0.17 6.09
CA HIS A 327 1.16 -0.09 5.53
C HIS A 327 1.81 -1.38 6.02
N ASP A 328 1.16 -2.13 6.94
CA ASP A 328 1.71 -3.40 7.39
C ASP A 328 1.55 -4.51 6.33
N LEU A 329 2.46 -5.46 6.38
CA LEU A 329 2.56 -6.60 5.47
C LEU A 329 2.25 -7.91 6.21
N GLY A 330 1.29 -7.89 7.15
CA GLY A 330 0.92 -9.01 7.99
C GLY A 330 2.11 -9.53 8.82
N CYS A 331 2.44 -10.80 8.70
CA CYS A 331 3.54 -11.41 9.46
C CYS A 331 4.95 -10.85 9.17
N LEU A 332 5.09 -10.02 8.18
CA LEU A 332 6.34 -9.30 7.88
C LEU A 332 6.44 -7.97 8.64
N GLY A 333 5.34 -7.49 9.26
CA GLY A 333 5.29 -6.23 9.97
C GLY A 333 5.28 -5.03 9.04
N ALA A 334 5.85 -3.91 9.51
CA ALA A 334 5.95 -2.69 8.73
C ALA A 334 7.20 -2.63 7.83
N ALA A 335 8.17 -3.53 8.01
CA ALA A 335 9.38 -3.57 7.20
C ALA A 335 9.06 -3.72 5.72
N VAL A 336 9.33 -2.67 4.94
CA VAL A 336 8.96 -2.61 3.52
C VAL A 336 9.64 -3.72 2.72
N ASN A 337 8.82 -4.45 1.98
CA ASN A 337 9.28 -5.42 0.99
C ASN A 337 8.43 -5.27 -0.27
N THR A 338 9.07 -4.91 -1.39
CA THR A 338 8.40 -4.63 -2.67
C THR A 338 7.56 -5.81 -3.16
N ARG A 339 8.05 -7.07 -2.98
CA ARG A 339 7.32 -8.26 -3.42
C ARG A 339 6.07 -8.51 -2.56
N ALA A 340 6.13 -8.21 -1.26
CA ALA A 340 4.97 -8.34 -0.39
C ALA A 340 3.87 -7.33 -0.73
N ILE A 341 4.25 -6.07 -1.00
CA ILE A 341 3.32 -5.03 -1.48
C ILE A 341 2.73 -5.44 -2.83
N GLU A 342 3.57 -5.91 -3.76
CA GLU A 342 3.12 -6.39 -5.07
C GLU A 342 2.08 -7.50 -4.94
N ARG A 343 2.28 -8.48 -4.03
CA ARG A 343 1.30 -9.53 -3.77
C ARG A 343 -0.03 -8.98 -3.29
N GLN A 344 -0.03 -8.03 -2.36
CA GLN A 344 -1.26 -7.40 -1.90
C GLN A 344 -1.99 -6.72 -3.07
N LEU A 345 -1.28 -5.94 -3.88
CA LEU A 345 -1.85 -5.29 -5.06
C LEU A 345 -2.34 -6.29 -6.12
N GLN A 346 -1.64 -7.41 -6.33
CA GLN A 346 -2.08 -8.48 -7.24
C GLN A 346 -3.41 -9.10 -6.78
N ILE A 347 -3.56 -9.40 -5.48
CA ILE A 347 -4.80 -9.93 -4.91
C ILE A 347 -5.95 -8.94 -5.11
N LEU A 348 -5.71 -7.65 -4.88
CA LEU A 348 -6.72 -6.60 -5.07
C LEU A 348 -7.06 -6.40 -6.55
N LYS A 349 -6.06 -6.40 -7.45
CA LYS A 349 -6.28 -6.29 -8.90
C LYS A 349 -7.11 -7.45 -9.44
N GLU A 350 -6.85 -8.67 -8.95
CA GLU A 350 -7.61 -9.87 -9.30
C GLU A 350 -9.08 -9.77 -8.89
N MET A 351 -9.38 -9.09 -7.79
CA MET A 351 -10.73 -8.76 -7.33
C MET A 351 -11.43 -7.70 -8.19
N GLY A 352 -10.71 -6.94 -9.00
CA GLY A 352 -11.23 -5.80 -9.76
C GLY A 352 -11.01 -4.44 -9.10
N CYS A 353 -10.23 -4.37 -8.05
CA CYS A 353 -9.84 -3.11 -7.44
C CYS A 353 -8.95 -2.31 -8.38
N ASN A 354 -9.25 -1.01 -8.53
CA ASN A 354 -8.49 -0.08 -9.35
C ASN A 354 -8.02 1.17 -8.58
N GLY A 355 -8.29 1.24 -7.28
CA GLY A 355 -7.94 2.39 -6.45
C GLY A 355 -7.39 2.03 -5.08
N ILE A 356 -6.41 2.79 -4.59
CA ILE A 356 -5.82 2.66 -3.26
C ILE A 356 -5.90 4.00 -2.53
N ARG A 357 -6.40 4.00 -1.30
CA ARG A 357 -6.23 5.11 -0.37
C ARG A 357 -5.19 4.73 0.67
N CYS A 358 -4.16 5.58 0.80
CA CYS A 358 -3.07 5.37 1.75
C CYS A 358 -3.50 5.80 3.15
N SER A 359 -4.04 4.88 3.93
CA SER A 359 -4.64 5.17 5.25
C SER A 359 -3.60 5.08 6.37
N HIS A 360 -3.37 6.09 7.20
CA HIS A 360 -3.74 7.49 7.03
C HIS A 360 -2.44 8.30 7.11
N ASN A 361 -1.52 8.08 6.20
CA ASN A 361 -0.16 8.59 6.22
C ASN A 361 0.53 8.44 4.86
N PRO A 362 1.62 9.17 4.60
CA PRO A 362 2.43 9.01 3.41
C PRO A 362 2.90 7.56 3.22
N PRO A 363 2.65 6.94 2.05
CA PRO A 363 3.01 5.56 1.77
C PRO A 363 4.52 5.37 1.57
N ALA A 364 4.95 4.12 1.51
CA ALA A 364 6.28 3.79 1.01
C ALA A 364 6.39 4.12 -0.49
N PRO A 365 7.54 4.64 -0.97
CA PRO A 365 7.73 4.92 -2.40
C PRO A 365 7.42 3.70 -3.28
N GLU A 366 7.76 2.50 -2.85
CA GLU A 366 7.53 1.24 -3.57
C GLU A 366 6.05 0.98 -3.83
N LEU A 367 5.14 1.43 -2.95
CA LEU A 367 3.71 1.30 -3.19
C LEU A 367 3.27 2.12 -4.40
N LEU A 368 3.74 3.38 -4.51
CA LEU A 368 3.40 4.26 -5.61
C LEU A 368 4.04 3.79 -6.92
N ASP A 369 5.30 3.35 -6.89
CA ASP A 369 5.97 2.75 -8.05
C ASP A 369 5.21 1.53 -8.58
N LEU A 370 4.68 0.69 -7.69
CA LEU A 370 3.85 -0.46 -8.06
C LEU A 370 2.48 -0.01 -8.58
N CYS A 371 1.84 0.98 -7.97
CA CYS A 371 0.58 1.53 -8.44
C CYS A 371 0.72 2.15 -9.84
N ASP A 372 1.83 2.83 -10.12
CA ASP A 372 2.15 3.36 -11.45
C ASP A 372 2.25 2.25 -12.50
N ARG A 373 2.92 1.14 -12.17
CA ARG A 373 3.14 0.02 -13.08
C ARG A 373 1.94 -0.91 -13.23
N MET A 374 1.12 -1.02 -12.20
CA MET A 374 -0.03 -1.94 -12.16
C MET A 374 -1.36 -1.27 -12.50
N GLY A 375 -1.38 0.05 -12.67
CA GLY A 375 -2.57 0.80 -13.03
C GLY A 375 -3.57 0.94 -11.87
N PHE A 376 -3.13 1.53 -10.74
CA PHE A 376 -4.02 1.91 -9.65
C PHE A 376 -4.16 3.43 -9.56
N ILE A 377 -5.35 3.90 -9.18
CA ILE A 377 -5.64 5.29 -8.89
C ILE A 377 -5.44 5.52 -7.39
N VAL A 378 -4.50 6.37 -7.01
CA VAL A 378 -4.13 6.58 -5.62
C VAL A 378 -4.70 7.88 -5.08
N MET A 379 -5.39 7.79 -3.93
CA MET A 379 -5.62 8.91 -3.03
C MET A 379 -4.51 8.89 -1.99
N ASP A 380 -3.60 9.83 -2.10
CA ASP A 380 -2.41 9.92 -1.26
C ASP A 380 -2.69 10.83 -0.06
N GLU A 381 -2.49 10.29 1.16
CA GLU A 381 -2.96 10.95 2.38
C GLU A 381 -1.80 11.34 3.31
N ALA A 382 -1.85 12.58 3.80
CA ALA A 382 -0.78 13.17 4.59
C ALA A 382 -0.84 12.82 6.08
N PHE A 383 -2.02 12.98 6.70
CA PHE A 383 -2.16 12.94 8.16
C PHE A 383 -3.45 12.28 8.62
N ASP A 384 -3.38 11.51 9.72
CA ASP A 384 -4.57 11.03 10.44
C ASP A 384 -5.13 12.11 11.40
N MET A 385 -4.30 12.97 11.94
CA MET A 385 -4.66 14.05 12.85
C MET A 385 -3.90 15.33 12.53
N TRP A 386 -4.47 16.47 12.96
CA TRP A 386 -3.79 17.74 12.92
C TRP A 386 -3.33 18.16 14.32
N ARG A 387 -3.83 19.31 14.84
CA ARG A 387 -3.46 19.84 16.16
C ARG A 387 -4.08 19.07 17.32
N LYS A 388 -5.24 18.43 17.09
CA LYS A 388 -5.99 17.71 18.11
C LYS A 388 -5.65 16.22 18.05
N LYS A 389 -5.21 15.70 19.18
CA LYS A 389 -4.77 14.31 19.30
C LYS A 389 -5.96 13.35 19.29
N LYS A 390 -5.77 12.19 18.67
CA LYS A 390 -6.65 11.03 18.72
C LYS A 390 -6.15 9.95 19.67
N THR A 391 -4.83 9.89 19.92
CA THR A 391 -4.21 9.01 20.89
C THR A 391 -3.26 9.78 21.81
N ALA A 392 -2.81 9.14 22.87
CA ALA A 392 -2.05 9.82 23.91
C ALA A 392 -0.76 10.51 23.40
N HIS A 393 -0.06 9.86 22.46
CA HIS A 393 1.27 10.26 22.01
C HIS A 393 1.39 10.37 20.48
N ASP A 394 0.31 10.72 19.79
CA ASP A 394 0.29 10.81 18.33
C ASP A 394 1.00 12.07 17.77
N TYR A 395 0.96 12.20 16.44
CA TYR A 395 1.66 13.27 15.72
C TYR A 395 1.14 14.68 16.03
N ALA A 396 -0.06 14.85 16.60
CA ALA A 396 -0.60 16.16 16.94
C ALA A 396 0.35 16.99 17.83
N ARG A 397 1.17 16.32 18.65
CA ARG A 397 2.21 16.98 19.48
C ARG A 397 3.31 17.68 18.67
N TYR A 398 3.49 17.26 17.41
CA TYR A 398 4.51 17.82 16.49
C TYR A 398 3.91 18.65 15.36
N PHE A 399 2.60 18.56 15.14
CA PHE A 399 1.93 19.13 14.00
C PHE A 399 2.23 20.60 13.78
N ASN A 400 2.12 21.43 14.83
CA ASN A 400 2.31 22.88 14.71
C ASN A 400 3.71 23.26 14.20
N GLU A 401 4.74 22.51 14.56
CA GLU A 401 6.13 22.79 14.19
C GLU A 401 6.52 22.14 12.85
N TRP A 402 5.98 20.95 12.55
CA TRP A 402 6.50 20.08 11.50
C TRP A 402 5.62 19.96 10.25
N HIS A 403 4.33 20.29 10.32
CA HIS A 403 3.39 20.02 9.24
C HIS A 403 3.78 20.62 7.88
N GLU A 404 4.36 21.84 7.85
CA GLU A 404 4.76 22.46 6.59
C GLU A 404 5.93 21.72 5.95
N ARG A 405 6.92 21.32 6.74
CA ARG A 405 8.08 20.56 6.25
C ARG A 405 7.66 19.16 5.80
N ASP A 406 6.82 18.48 6.59
CA ASP A 406 6.37 17.14 6.27
C ASP A 406 5.48 17.14 5.03
N LEU A 407 4.56 18.12 4.87
CA LEU A 407 3.80 18.30 3.63
C LEU A 407 4.69 18.61 2.42
N ASN A 408 5.72 19.45 2.61
CA ASN A 408 6.66 19.76 1.53
C ASN A 408 7.35 18.49 1.01
N ASP A 409 7.95 17.73 1.92
CA ASP A 409 8.68 16.52 1.56
C ASP A 409 7.75 15.46 0.94
N PHE A 410 6.54 15.32 1.45
CA PHE A 410 5.50 14.43 0.94
C PHE A 410 5.08 14.79 -0.49
N ILE A 411 4.64 16.03 -0.72
CA ILE A 411 4.15 16.46 -2.04
C ILE A 411 5.27 16.43 -3.09
N LEU A 412 6.46 16.93 -2.76
CA LEU A 412 7.59 16.94 -3.70
C LEU A 412 7.99 15.53 -4.10
N ARG A 413 8.00 14.57 -3.16
CA ARG A 413 8.32 13.18 -3.42
C ARG A 413 7.34 12.55 -4.39
N ASP A 414 6.03 12.75 -4.17
CA ASP A 414 4.99 11.93 -4.79
C ASP A 414 4.28 12.59 -5.98
N ARG A 415 4.49 13.90 -6.22
CA ARG A 415 3.75 14.66 -7.26
C ARG A 415 4.01 14.22 -8.71
N ASN A 416 5.03 13.40 -8.98
CA ASN A 416 5.30 12.91 -10.34
C ASN A 416 4.66 11.55 -10.64
N HIS A 417 4.14 10.84 -9.62
CA HIS A 417 3.48 9.56 -9.83
C HIS A 417 2.18 9.72 -10.62
N PRO A 418 2.03 9.06 -11.79
CA PRO A 418 0.79 9.13 -12.56
C PRO A 418 -0.38 8.43 -11.85
N SER A 419 -0.13 7.49 -10.97
CA SER A 419 -1.15 6.86 -10.14
C SER A 419 -1.78 7.82 -9.13
N VAL A 420 -1.02 8.77 -8.59
CA VAL A 420 -1.56 9.78 -7.65
C VAL A 420 -2.43 10.77 -8.39
N PHE A 421 -3.72 10.80 -8.07
CA PHE A 421 -4.68 11.69 -8.70
C PHE A 421 -5.28 12.73 -7.75
N MET A 422 -5.18 12.52 -6.43
CA MET A 422 -5.77 13.38 -5.40
C MET A 422 -4.91 13.37 -4.14
N TRP A 423 -4.79 14.52 -3.50
CA TRP A 423 -4.20 14.68 -2.18
C TRP A 423 -5.30 14.68 -1.11
N SER A 424 -5.10 13.90 -0.06
CA SER A 424 -5.91 14.00 1.15
C SER A 424 -5.08 14.62 2.27
N ILE A 425 -5.54 15.75 2.81
CA ILE A 425 -4.80 16.51 3.83
C ILE A 425 -5.10 16.06 5.26
N GLY A 426 -6.04 15.14 5.45
CA GLY A 426 -6.38 14.61 6.77
C GLY A 426 -7.48 13.60 6.77
N ASN A 427 -7.44 12.70 7.75
CA ASN A 427 -8.46 11.70 8.01
C ASN A 427 -9.20 12.02 9.30
N GLU A 428 -10.52 12.20 9.26
CA GLU A 428 -11.37 12.36 10.43
C GLU A 428 -10.77 13.30 11.51
N VAL A 429 -10.09 14.35 11.05
CA VAL A 429 -9.42 15.29 11.95
C VAL A 429 -10.46 15.94 12.87
N LEU A 430 -10.15 16.04 14.17
CA LEU A 430 -11.12 16.57 15.14
C LEU A 430 -11.42 18.05 14.91
N GLU A 431 -10.66 18.74 14.09
CA GLU A 431 -10.88 20.10 13.62
C GLU A 431 -12.09 20.25 12.71
N GLN A 432 -12.63 19.16 12.15
CA GLN A 432 -13.81 19.20 11.28
C GLN A 432 -15.09 19.59 12.04
N TRP A 433 -15.16 19.22 13.33
CA TRP A 433 -16.38 19.34 14.13
C TRP A 433 -16.76 20.80 14.36
N SER A 434 -18.01 21.10 14.03
CA SER A 434 -18.57 22.45 14.08
C SER A 434 -18.93 22.94 15.48
N ASP A 435 -18.88 22.07 16.50
CA ASP A 435 -19.09 22.44 17.89
C ASP A 435 -17.85 23.11 18.51
N ALA A 436 -18.02 24.25 19.15
CA ALA A 436 -16.97 24.93 19.93
C ALA A 436 -16.36 24.04 21.04
N LYS A 437 -17.10 23.07 21.55
CA LYS A 437 -16.63 22.11 22.54
C LYS A 437 -15.69 21.05 21.96
N ALA A 438 -15.64 20.89 20.64
CA ALA A 438 -14.74 19.94 19.98
C ALA A 438 -13.26 20.16 20.37
N ASP A 439 -12.87 21.33 20.83
CA ASP A 439 -11.52 21.61 21.34
C ASP A 439 -11.22 20.96 22.70
N THR A 440 -12.25 20.54 23.41
CA THR A 440 -12.15 20.01 24.78
C THR A 440 -12.62 18.55 24.90
N LEU A 441 -13.18 17.98 23.85
CA LEU A 441 -13.67 16.61 23.86
C LEU A 441 -12.53 15.60 24.00
N SER A 442 -12.75 14.57 24.81
CA SER A 442 -11.92 13.36 24.78
C SER A 442 -12.13 12.60 23.47
N LEU A 443 -11.20 11.71 23.13
CA LEU A 443 -11.35 10.83 21.98
C LEU A 443 -12.64 9.99 22.07
N GLU A 444 -12.98 9.54 23.27
CA GLU A 444 -14.18 8.76 23.53
C GLU A 444 -15.46 9.58 23.27
N GLU A 445 -15.52 10.82 23.76
CA GLU A 445 -16.64 11.72 23.48
C GLU A 445 -16.75 12.09 22.00
N ALA A 446 -15.61 12.34 21.32
CA ALA A 446 -15.60 12.60 19.89
C ALA A 446 -16.11 11.39 19.10
N ASN A 447 -15.68 10.17 19.43
CA ASN A 447 -16.16 8.94 18.80
C ASN A 447 -17.64 8.67 19.12
N LEU A 448 -18.11 9.03 20.30
CA LEU A 448 -19.52 8.93 20.65
C LEU A 448 -20.38 9.81 19.75
N ILE A 449 -19.97 11.04 19.53
CA ILE A 449 -20.62 11.98 18.60
C ILE A 449 -20.60 11.43 17.17
N LEU A 450 -19.48 10.89 16.71
CA LEU A 450 -19.31 10.27 15.42
C LEU A 450 -20.38 9.21 15.11
N ASN A 451 -20.72 8.41 16.10
CA ASN A 451 -21.58 7.23 15.92
C ASN A 451 -23.07 7.52 16.09
N PHE A 452 -23.43 8.62 16.74
CA PHE A 452 -24.83 8.92 17.08
C PHE A 452 -25.37 10.22 16.48
N GLY A 453 -24.56 10.91 15.66
CA GLY A 453 -24.94 12.15 15.02
C GLY A 453 -24.83 13.36 15.95
N HIS A 454 -25.03 14.52 15.36
CA HIS A 454 -24.97 15.80 16.07
C HIS A 454 -26.36 16.37 16.27
N SER A 455 -26.57 17.09 17.38
CA SER A 455 -27.72 17.99 17.46
C SER A 455 -27.44 19.24 16.61
N SER A 456 -28.48 19.86 16.10
CA SER A 456 -28.36 21.12 15.34
C SER A 456 -27.74 22.25 16.17
N GLU A 457 -27.75 22.14 17.48
CA GLU A 457 -27.17 23.11 18.42
C GLU A 457 -25.63 22.98 18.49
N MET A 458 -25.07 21.85 18.05
CA MET A 458 -23.63 21.59 18.03
C MET A 458 -22.96 22.09 16.76
N LEU A 459 -23.75 22.48 15.75
CA LEU A 459 -23.22 22.97 14.48
C LEU A 459 -22.79 24.44 14.60
N ALA A 460 -21.68 24.81 13.94
CA ALA A 460 -21.27 26.20 13.86
C ALA A 460 -22.34 27.04 13.16
N LYS A 461 -22.55 28.30 13.59
CA LYS A 461 -23.47 29.21 12.94
C LYS A 461 -22.99 29.55 11.54
N GLU A 462 -23.90 29.62 10.58
CA GLU A 462 -23.60 30.06 9.22
C GLU A 462 -22.96 31.47 9.22
N GLY A 463 -21.90 31.63 8.43
CA GLY A 463 -21.24 32.91 8.19
C GLY A 463 -20.02 33.20 9.05
N GLU A 464 -19.68 32.39 10.05
CA GLU A 464 -18.47 32.60 10.88
C GLU A 464 -17.30 31.79 10.34
N GLU A 465 -16.17 32.48 10.09
CA GLU A 465 -14.92 31.78 9.72
C GLU A 465 -14.20 31.37 11.00
N SER A 466 -13.99 30.05 11.14
CA SER A 466 -13.33 29.50 12.32
C SER A 466 -11.82 29.36 12.11
N VAL A 467 -11.08 29.23 13.23
CA VAL A 467 -9.64 28.89 13.19
C VAL A 467 -9.38 27.60 12.41
N ASN A 468 -10.29 26.63 12.48
CA ASN A 468 -10.16 25.37 11.77
C ASN A 468 -10.37 25.53 10.26
N SER A 469 -11.29 26.39 9.82
CA SER A 469 -11.44 26.75 8.40
C SER A 469 -10.19 27.50 7.89
N LEU A 470 -9.62 28.41 8.69
CA LEU A 470 -8.38 29.10 8.34
C LEU A 470 -7.19 28.13 8.24
N LEU A 471 -7.08 27.15 9.13
CA LEU A 471 -6.06 26.12 9.06
C LEU A 471 -6.21 25.27 7.78
N THR A 472 -7.45 24.89 7.44
CA THR A 472 -7.73 24.18 6.18
C THR A 472 -7.27 24.99 4.97
N LYS A 473 -7.58 26.30 4.93
CA LYS A 473 -7.12 27.22 3.87
C LYS A 473 -5.59 27.27 3.79
N LYS A 474 -4.92 27.34 4.94
CA LYS A 474 -3.45 27.36 5.00
C LYS A 474 -2.87 26.07 4.39
N LEU A 475 -3.35 24.89 4.82
CA LEU A 475 -2.86 23.59 4.32
C LEU A 475 -3.11 23.42 2.82
N VAL A 476 -4.31 23.74 2.34
CA VAL A 476 -4.65 23.67 0.92
C VAL A 476 -3.79 24.62 0.10
N SER A 477 -3.61 25.85 0.54
CA SER A 477 -2.75 26.84 -0.14
C SER A 477 -1.30 26.36 -0.22
N PHE A 478 -0.80 25.75 0.84
CA PHE A 478 0.55 25.19 0.88
C PHE A 478 0.71 24.06 -0.16
N VAL A 479 -0.21 23.09 -0.17
CA VAL A 479 -0.19 21.98 -1.13
C VAL A 479 -0.32 22.47 -2.56
N LYS A 480 -1.24 23.42 -2.83
CA LYS A 480 -1.42 24.02 -4.18
C LYS A 480 -0.21 24.82 -4.65
N GLY A 481 0.58 25.36 -3.74
CA GLY A 481 1.87 25.99 -4.08
C GLY A 481 2.90 25.00 -4.63
N LEU A 482 2.82 23.74 -4.22
CA LEU A 482 3.73 22.66 -4.65
C LEU A 482 3.19 21.84 -5.82
N ASP A 483 1.88 21.61 -5.84
CA ASP A 483 1.15 20.89 -6.89
C ASP A 483 -0.23 21.51 -7.15
N PRO A 484 -0.34 22.49 -8.06
CA PRO A 484 -1.61 23.08 -8.43
C PRO A 484 -2.48 22.17 -9.32
N ALA A 485 -1.94 21.07 -9.84
CA ALA A 485 -2.60 20.26 -10.85
C ALA A 485 -3.58 19.24 -10.26
N ARG A 486 -3.30 18.71 -9.07
CA ARG A 486 -4.15 17.68 -8.43
C ARG A 486 -5.16 18.29 -7.49
N PRO A 487 -6.40 17.75 -7.43
CA PRO A 487 -7.41 18.16 -6.45
C PRO A 487 -7.04 17.74 -5.04
N ILE A 488 -7.62 18.44 -4.07
CA ILE A 488 -7.40 18.23 -2.65
C ILE A 488 -8.73 17.88 -1.98
N THR A 489 -8.70 16.88 -1.10
CA THR A 489 -9.81 16.46 -0.24
C THR A 489 -9.33 16.23 1.20
N ALA A 490 -10.23 15.79 2.05
CA ALA A 490 -9.99 15.17 3.35
C ALA A 490 -11.06 14.11 3.60
N GLY A 491 -10.73 13.03 4.28
CA GLY A 491 -11.70 12.04 4.74
C GLY A 491 -12.47 12.59 5.93
N CYS A 492 -13.75 12.89 5.76
CA CYS A 492 -14.56 13.55 6.78
C CYS A 492 -15.75 12.68 7.22
N ASN A 493 -15.97 12.61 8.51
CA ASN A 493 -17.10 11.89 9.13
C ASN A 493 -18.11 12.82 9.80
N GLU A 494 -18.09 14.12 9.50
CA GLU A 494 -19.16 15.06 9.73
C GLU A 494 -19.80 15.44 8.38
N PRO A 495 -20.94 14.79 8.00
CA PRO A 495 -21.46 14.82 6.64
C PRO A 495 -22.39 16.02 6.35
N ASN A 496 -22.05 17.19 6.80
CA ASN A 496 -22.90 18.38 6.63
C ASN A 496 -22.09 19.63 6.27
N SER A 497 -22.76 20.67 5.79
CA SER A 497 -22.16 21.92 5.37
C SER A 497 -21.59 22.76 6.54
N GLY A 498 -21.91 22.40 7.78
CA GLY A 498 -21.35 23.04 8.97
C GLY A 498 -19.92 22.60 9.28
N ASN A 499 -19.48 21.46 8.75
CA ASN A 499 -18.11 20.97 8.89
C ASN A 499 -17.10 22.08 8.55
N HIS A 500 -16.17 22.37 9.46
CA HIS A 500 -15.22 23.48 9.30
C HIS A 500 -14.32 23.33 8.07
N LEU A 501 -13.98 22.12 7.68
CA LEU A 501 -13.17 21.87 6.48
C LEU A 501 -13.97 22.21 5.23
N PHE A 502 -15.23 21.79 5.14
CA PHE A 502 -16.11 22.10 4.00
C PHE A 502 -16.46 23.59 3.95
N ARG A 503 -16.74 24.20 5.09
CA ARG A 503 -17.00 25.65 5.21
C ARG A 503 -15.83 26.52 4.74
N SER A 504 -14.61 26.03 4.81
CA SER A 504 -13.44 26.74 4.27
C SER A 504 -13.59 27.06 2.78
N GLY A 505 -14.39 26.27 2.03
CA GLY A 505 -14.65 26.42 0.60
C GLY A 505 -13.50 26.03 -0.32
N VAL A 506 -12.33 25.70 0.22
CA VAL A 506 -11.09 25.48 -0.57
C VAL A 506 -10.84 24.02 -0.96
N LEU A 507 -11.51 23.05 -0.32
CA LEU A 507 -11.41 21.66 -0.78
C LEU A 507 -12.01 21.53 -2.18
N ASP A 508 -11.28 20.89 -3.08
CA ASP A 508 -11.72 20.67 -4.46
C ASP A 508 -12.80 19.57 -4.53
N VAL A 509 -12.70 18.57 -3.66
CA VAL A 509 -13.59 17.40 -3.63
C VAL A 509 -14.12 17.19 -2.21
N ILE A 510 -15.41 16.90 -2.10
CA ILE A 510 -16.04 16.50 -0.82
C ILE A 510 -15.79 15.01 -0.60
N GLY A 511 -15.15 14.67 0.52
CA GLY A 511 -14.85 13.30 0.91
C GLY A 511 -15.62 12.90 2.17
N TYR A 512 -16.46 11.86 2.10
CA TYR A 512 -17.13 11.32 3.28
C TYR A 512 -16.56 9.97 3.66
N ASN A 513 -16.31 9.81 4.95
CA ASN A 513 -16.17 8.51 5.57
C ASN A 513 -17.55 8.05 6.02
N TYR A 514 -18.00 6.88 5.52
CA TYR A 514 -19.30 6.29 5.87
C TYR A 514 -20.51 7.18 5.53
N HIS A 515 -21.53 7.23 6.41
CA HIS A 515 -22.71 8.10 6.28
C HIS A 515 -23.53 7.87 5.01
N ASN A 516 -23.73 6.62 4.60
CA ASN A 516 -24.48 6.26 3.38
C ASN A 516 -25.86 6.94 3.30
N LYS A 517 -26.52 7.20 4.45
CA LYS A 517 -27.83 7.89 4.50
C LYS A 517 -27.78 9.35 4.11
N ASP A 518 -26.62 10.00 4.30
CA ASP A 518 -26.43 11.43 4.03
C ASP A 518 -25.92 11.70 2.62
N ILE A 519 -25.29 10.70 1.98
CA ILE A 519 -24.71 10.80 0.64
C ILE A 519 -25.73 11.26 -0.42
N PRO A 520 -27.00 10.79 -0.47
CA PRO A 520 -27.96 11.29 -1.43
C PRO A 520 -28.24 12.81 -1.36
N ASN A 521 -27.90 13.45 -0.23
CA ASN A 521 -28.07 14.88 -0.03
C ASN A 521 -26.86 15.72 -0.50
N VAL A 522 -25.75 15.08 -0.87
CA VAL A 522 -24.52 15.77 -1.28
C VAL A 522 -24.76 16.73 -2.46
N PRO A 523 -25.48 16.37 -3.54
CA PRO A 523 -25.73 17.30 -4.64
C PRO A 523 -26.51 18.56 -4.23
N ALA A 524 -27.32 18.46 -3.19
CA ALA A 524 -28.06 19.62 -2.65
C ALA A 524 -27.20 20.46 -1.71
N ASN A 525 -26.37 19.82 -0.87
CA ASN A 525 -25.51 20.48 0.10
C ASN A 525 -24.27 21.11 -0.55
N PHE A 526 -23.76 20.51 -1.64
CA PHE A 526 -22.53 20.92 -2.34
C PHE A 526 -22.70 20.84 -3.87
N PRO A 527 -23.55 21.69 -4.47
CA PRO A 527 -24.01 21.52 -5.85
C PRO A 527 -22.89 21.60 -6.91
N ASP A 528 -21.79 22.27 -6.61
CA ASP A 528 -20.69 22.52 -7.55
C ASP A 528 -19.41 21.73 -7.17
N LYS A 529 -19.47 20.86 -6.17
CA LYS A 529 -18.33 20.08 -5.71
C LYS A 529 -18.45 18.61 -6.13
N PRO A 530 -17.42 18.04 -6.75
CA PRO A 530 -17.31 16.60 -6.91
C PRO A 530 -17.31 15.87 -5.56
N PHE A 531 -17.73 14.62 -5.58
CA PHE A 531 -17.87 13.82 -4.38
C PHE A 531 -17.23 12.44 -4.52
N ILE A 532 -16.61 11.96 -3.43
CA ILE A 532 -16.05 10.62 -3.31
C ILE A 532 -16.30 10.06 -1.91
N ILE A 533 -16.51 8.76 -1.81
CA ILE A 533 -16.58 8.05 -0.53
C ILE A 533 -15.14 7.66 -0.15
N THR A 534 -14.59 8.36 0.84
CA THR A 534 -13.20 8.16 1.28
C THR A 534 -13.04 6.92 2.17
N GLU A 535 -14.09 6.54 2.90
CA GLU A 535 -14.21 5.26 3.58
C GLU A 535 -15.66 4.77 3.47
N SER A 536 -15.85 3.52 3.02
CA SER A 536 -17.16 2.88 3.02
C SER A 536 -17.15 1.62 3.87
N ASN A 537 -18.34 1.13 4.23
CA ASN A 537 -18.61 -0.16 4.86
C ASN A 537 -18.27 -0.24 6.35
N SER A 538 -17.06 -0.54 6.76
CA SER A 538 -16.72 -1.03 8.11
C SER A 538 -17.57 -2.25 8.51
N ALA A 539 -17.77 -3.18 7.58
CA ALA A 539 -18.34 -4.49 7.86
C ALA A 539 -17.31 -5.37 8.57
N LEU A 540 -17.79 -6.29 9.38
CA LEU A 540 -16.98 -7.13 10.25
C LEU A 540 -17.09 -8.58 9.81
N MET A 541 -15.96 -9.24 9.53
CA MET A 541 -15.96 -10.62 9.06
C MET A 541 -14.73 -11.40 9.53
N THR A 542 -14.94 -12.65 9.88
CA THR A 542 -13.89 -13.62 10.16
C THR A 542 -13.94 -14.73 9.11
N ARG A 543 -12.90 -14.94 8.33
CA ARG A 543 -12.83 -16.01 7.32
C ARG A 543 -13.22 -17.35 7.93
N GLY A 544 -14.21 -18.02 7.33
CA GLY A 544 -14.65 -19.37 7.71
C GLY A 544 -15.62 -19.45 8.89
N TYR A 545 -15.98 -18.34 9.53
CA TYR A 545 -16.97 -18.31 10.61
C TYR A 545 -18.33 -17.82 10.13
N TYR A 546 -19.39 -18.57 10.45
CA TYR A 546 -20.74 -18.30 9.97
C TYR A 546 -21.75 -18.33 11.11
N ARG A 547 -22.51 -17.27 11.25
CA ARG A 547 -23.57 -17.17 12.26
C ARG A 547 -24.93 -17.19 11.59
N MET A 548 -25.74 -18.16 11.94
CA MET A 548 -27.09 -18.38 11.39
C MET A 548 -28.17 -18.02 12.41
N PRO A 549 -29.32 -17.58 11.95
CA PRO A 549 -29.75 -17.39 10.58
C PRO A 549 -29.06 -16.16 9.95
N SER A 550 -28.74 -16.23 8.66
CA SER A 550 -27.99 -15.19 7.93
C SER A 550 -28.80 -13.93 7.61
N ASP A 551 -30.12 -14.01 7.72
CA ASP A 551 -31.05 -12.88 7.56
C ASP A 551 -31.13 -11.97 8.80
N ARG A 552 -30.41 -12.29 9.86
CA ARG A 552 -30.30 -11.46 11.05
C ARG A 552 -29.05 -10.56 10.94
N MET A 553 -29.27 -9.23 11.00
CA MET A 553 -28.17 -8.26 11.07
C MET A 553 -27.62 -8.17 12.52
N PHE A 554 -26.30 -8.12 12.61
CA PHE A 554 -25.54 -7.92 13.84
C PHE A 554 -24.79 -6.59 13.77
N ILE A 555 -25.07 -5.67 14.71
CA ILE A 555 -24.35 -4.40 14.85
C ILE A 555 -23.50 -4.52 16.11
N TRP A 556 -22.18 -4.55 15.94
CA TRP A 556 -21.22 -4.82 17.01
C TRP A 556 -20.06 -3.79 17.07
N PRO A 557 -19.79 -3.18 18.24
CA PRO A 557 -20.68 -3.17 19.42
C PRO A 557 -22.02 -2.53 19.07
N GLU A 558 -23.04 -2.75 19.87
CA GLU A 558 -24.35 -2.11 19.68
C GLU A 558 -24.24 -0.56 19.70
N ARG A 559 -23.31 -0.07 20.52
CA ARG A 559 -22.88 1.33 20.60
C ARG A 559 -21.37 1.37 20.86
N TRP A 560 -20.69 2.35 20.31
CA TRP A 560 -19.25 2.53 20.45
C TRP A 560 -18.78 2.62 21.92
N ASP A 561 -19.56 3.28 22.76
CA ASP A 561 -19.26 3.50 24.17
C ASP A 561 -19.60 2.33 25.07
N LYS A 562 -20.14 1.23 24.51
CA LYS A 562 -20.46 0.01 25.27
C LYS A 562 -19.39 -1.05 25.04
N SER A 563 -19.02 -1.72 26.12
CA SER A 563 -18.20 -2.91 26.00
C SER A 563 -18.94 -3.99 25.23
N PHE A 564 -18.23 -4.66 24.34
CA PHE A 564 -18.71 -5.81 23.59
C PHE A 564 -17.92 -7.05 24.00
N ALA A 565 -18.61 -8.13 24.25
CA ALA A 565 -18.00 -9.42 24.56
C ALA A 565 -18.81 -10.54 23.89
N ASP A 566 -18.11 -11.34 23.12
CA ASP A 566 -18.59 -12.62 22.58
C ASP A 566 -17.44 -13.62 22.68
N SER A 567 -17.70 -14.78 23.25
CA SER A 567 -16.66 -15.79 23.54
C SER A 567 -16.02 -16.39 22.31
N THR A 568 -16.61 -16.20 21.13
CA THR A 568 -16.06 -16.70 19.87
C THR A 568 -14.93 -15.82 19.31
N PHE A 569 -14.91 -14.54 19.69
CA PHE A 569 -14.02 -13.53 19.09
C PHE A 569 -14.05 -13.53 17.54
N ALA A 570 -15.20 -13.85 16.97
CA ALA A 570 -15.38 -13.98 15.53
C ALA A 570 -16.62 -13.24 15.05
N CYS A 571 -16.57 -12.68 13.86
CA CYS A 571 -17.67 -12.01 13.19
C CYS A 571 -18.13 -12.84 11.99
N SER A 572 -19.44 -12.86 11.76
CA SER A 572 -20.05 -13.70 10.72
C SER A 572 -19.61 -13.30 9.31
N SER A 573 -19.22 -14.28 8.47
CA SER A 573 -18.81 -14.07 7.07
C SER A 573 -19.98 -13.89 6.09
N TYR A 574 -21.22 -13.91 6.56
CA TYR A 574 -22.40 -13.71 5.70
C TYR A 574 -22.68 -12.27 5.30
N GLU A 575 -21.76 -11.34 5.54
CA GLU A 575 -22.02 -9.92 5.27
C GLU A 575 -23.23 -9.35 6.07
N ASN A 576 -23.45 -9.90 7.22
CA ASN A 576 -24.57 -9.54 8.12
C ASN A 576 -24.06 -9.02 9.47
N CYS A 577 -22.83 -8.49 9.52
CA CYS A 577 -22.23 -7.91 10.71
C CYS A 577 -21.45 -6.65 10.36
N HIS A 578 -21.73 -5.53 11.03
CA HIS A 578 -21.00 -4.27 10.86
C HIS A 578 -21.00 -3.45 12.15
N VAL A 579 -20.15 -2.42 12.19
CA VAL A 579 -20.10 -1.46 13.31
C VAL A 579 -21.26 -0.46 13.23
N PRO A 580 -21.60 0.29 14.32
CA PRO A 580 -22.75 1.21 14.35
C PRO A 580 -22.73 2.31 13.27
N TRP A 581 -21.55 2.75 12.86
CA TRP A 581 -21.37 3.75 11.79
C TRP A 581 -21.22 3.13 10.40
N GLY A 582 -21.10 1.81 10.33
CA GLY A 582 -20.85 1.06 9.12
C GLY A 582 -22.12 0.65 8.38
N ASN A 583 -21.89 -0.04 7.27
CA ASN A 583 -22.92 -0.59 6.38
C ASN A 583 -22.42 -1.93 5.84
N THR A 584 -23.30 -2.68 5.19
CA THR A 584 -22.92 -3.86 4.43
C THR A 584 -22.20 -3.47 3.12
N HIS A 585 -21.44 -4.40 2.58
CA HIS A 585 -20.76 -4.19 1.29
C HIS A 585 -21.76 -4.04 0.14
N GLU A 586 -22.84 -4.86 0.15
CA GLU A 586 -23.92 -4.73 -0.84
C GLU A 586 -24.58 -3.36 -0.83
N GLU A 587 -24.88 -2.80 0.35
CA GLU A 587 -25.49 -1.48 0.45
C GLU A 587 -24.62 -0.39 -0.18
N SER A 588 -23.32 -0.42 0.09
CA SER A 588 -22.37 0.58 -0.46
C SER A 588 -22.13 0.37 -1.96
N LEU A 589 -22.03 -0.88 -2.43
CA LEU A 589 -21.91 -1.18 -3.86
C LEU A 589 -23.11 -0.63 -4.65
N LYS A 590 -24.34 -0.88 -4.15
CA LYS A 590 -25.57 -0.35 -4.77
C LYS A 590 -25.61 1.18 -4.77
N LEU A 591 -25.23 1.80 -3.65
CA LEU A 591 -25.18 3.25 -3.54
C LEU A 591 -24.26 3.88 -4.60
N VAL A 592 -23.06 3.31 -4.79
CA VAL A 592 -22.10 3.79 -5.81
C VAL A 592 -22.59 3.51 -7.22
N ARG A 593 -23.15 2.32 -7.47
CA ARG A 593 -23.70 1.92 -8.78
C ARG A 593 -24.83 2.84 -9.23
N ASP A 594 -25.76 3.16 -8.33
CA ASP A 594 -27.02 3.84 -8.63
C ASP A 594 -26.88 5.38 -8.66
N ASN A 595 -25.70 5.93 -8.38
CA ASN A 595 -25.46 7.37 -8.31
C ASN A 595 -24.24 7.80 -9.13
N ASP A 596 -24.47 8.40 -10.29
CA ASP A 596 -23.42 8.81 -11.22
C ASP A 596 -22.48 9.87 -10.64
N PHE A 597 -22.99 10.76 -9.77
CA PHE A 597 -22.20 11.83 -9.16
C PHE A 597 -21.11 11.31 -8.21
N ILE A 598 -21.24 10.09 -7.69
CA ILE A 598 -20.24 9.48 -6.83
C ILE A 598 -19.06 9.05 -7.69
N SER A 599 -17.89 9.65 -7.48
CA SER A 599 -16.67 9.32 -8.23
C SER A 599 -16.20 7.88 -8.01
N GLY A 600 -16.53 7.32 -6.86
CA GLY A 600 -16.22 5.97 -6.43
C GLY A 600 -16.16 5.86 -4.92
N GLN A 601 -15.60 4.77 -4.44
CA GLN A 601 -15.43 4.49 -3.01
C GLN A 601 -14.07 3.89 -2.71
N TYR A 602 -13.65 4.05 -1.45
CA TYR A 602 -12.55 3.30 -0.86
C TYR A 602 -13.10 2.47 0.30
N VAL A 603 -13.13 1.16 0.14
CA VAL A 603 -13.67 0.23 1.14
C VAL A 603 -12.76 0.18 2.37
N TRP A 604 -13.32 0.28 3.56
CA TRP A 604 -12.62 0.01 4.81
C TRP A 604 -12.77 -1.47 5.19
N THR A 605 -11.77 -2.39 4.94
CA THR A 605 -10.49 -2.16 4.26
C THR A 605 -10.20 -3.26 3.24
N GLY A 606 -9.14 -3.12 2.43
CA GLY A 606 -8.73 -4.17 1.51
C GLY A 606 -8.25 -5.43 2.24
N PHE A 607 -7.37 -5.26 3.21
CA PHE A 607 -6.85 -6.34 4.07
C PHE A 607 -7.19 -6.08 5.52
N ASP A 608 -7.33 -7.15 6.31
CA ASP A 608 -7.16 -7.03 7.75
C ASP A 608 -5.73 -6.53 8.02
N TYR A 609 -5.57 -5.76 9.07
CA TYR A 609 -4.30 -5.15 9.48
C TYR A 609 -4.05 -5.38 10.97
N ILE A 610 -2.82 -5.27 11.39
CA ILE A 610 -2.45 -5.41 12.79
C ILE A 610 -2.96 -4.19 13.56
N GLY A 611 -3.63 -4.40 14.68
CA GLY A 611 -4.29 -3.37 15.49
C GLY A 611 -5.77 -3.21 15.20
N GLU A 612 -6.39 -2.25 15.88
CA GLU A 612 -7.81 -1.87 15.78
C GLU A 612 -8.79 -3.06 15.73
N PRO A 613 -8.81 -3.92 16.74
CA PRO A 613 -9.55 -5.18 16.70
C PRO A 613 -11.04 -5.03 16.96
N THR A 614 -11.63 -3.87 16.65
CA THR A 614 -13.10 -3.66 16.77
C THR A 614 -13.89 -4.81 16.15
N PRO A 615 -14.91 -5.34 16.84
CA PRO A 615 -15.57 -4.86 18.06
C PRO A 615 -14.93 -5.35 19.37
N TYR A 616 -13.90 -6.17 19.27
CA TYR A 616 -13.30 -6.86 20.39
C TYR A 616 -12.18 -6.06 21.04
N GLY A 617 -11.87 -6.42 22.28
CA GLY A 617 -10.63 -6.06 22.95
C GLY A 617 -9.70 -7.27 23.03
N TRP A 618 -8.67 -7.19 23.88
CA TRP A 618 -7.76 -8.30 24.11
C TRP A 618 -8.51 -9.62 24.41
N PRO A 619 -8.11 -10.76 23.81
CA PRO A 619 -6.86 -11.01 23.08
C PRO A 619 -6.91 -10.70 21.57
N ALA A 620 -7.97 -10.11 21.05
CA ALA A 620 -8.01 -9.68 19.66
C ALA A 620 -7.00 -8.55 19.44
N ARG A 621 -6.20 -8.62 18.35
CA ARG A 621 -5.06 -7.75 18.08
C ARG A 621 -4.90 -7.32 16.64
N SER A 622 -5.79 -7.79 15.78
CA SER A 622 -5.88 -7.35 14.39
C SER A 622 -7.33 -7.09 14.00
N SER A 623 -7.53 -6.32 12.96
CA SER A 623 -8.85 -5.90 12.51
C SER A 623 -9.69 -7.05 11.95
N TYR A 624 -10.99 -6.80 11.78
CA TYR A 624 -11.97 -7.69 11.17
C TYR A 624 -12.57 -7.10 9.89
N PHE A 625 -12.10 -5.91 9.48
CA PHE A 625 -12.69 -5.10 8.41
C PHE A 625 -12.28 -5.53 7.00
N GLY A 626 -11.14 -6.23 6.87
CA GLY A 626 -10.58 -6.58 5.58
C GLY A 626 -11.48 -7.45 4.71
N ILE A 627 -11.49 -7.19 3.41
CA ILE A 627 -12.03 -8.08 2.39
C ILE A 627 -11.18 -9.36 2.29
N VAL A 628 -9.90 -9.21 2.59
CA VAL A 628 -8.89 -10.27 2.67
C VAL A 628 -8.37 -10.32 4.10
N ASP A 629 -8.13 -11.51 4.65
CA ASP A 629 -7.59 -11.63 6.00
C ASP A 629 -6.10 -11.23 6.09
N LEU A 630 -5.58 -11.13 7.31
CA LEU A 630 -4.20 -10.68 7.56
C LEU A 630 -3.15 -11.56 6.86
N ALA A 631 -3.40 -12.86 6.70
CA ALA A 631 -2.52 -13.79 5.99
C ALA A 631 -2.61 -13.69 4.46
N GLY A 632 -3.56 -12.90 3.96
CA GLY A 632 -3.79 -12.72 2.53
C GLY A 632 -4.75 -13.75 1.92
N PHE A 633 -5.61 -14.38 2.73
CA PHE A 633 -6.66 -15.26 2.22
C PHE A 633 -7.94 -14.48 2.01
N PRO A 634 -8.57 -14.56 0.82
CA PRO A 634 -9.87 -13.96 0.55
C PRO A 634 -10.93 -14.42 1.55
N LYS A 635 -11.72 -13.47 2.07
CA LYS A 635 -13.01 -13.76 2.73
C LYS A 635 -14.11 -13.89 1.67
N ASP A 636 -15.29 -14.36 2.04
CA ASP A 636 -16.35 -14.62 1.04
C ASP A 636 -16.75 -13.37 0.26
N VAL A 637 -16.78 -12.22 0.89
CA VAL A 637 -17.09 -10.92 0.27
C VAL A 637 -16.13 -10.51 -0.84
N TYR A 638 -14.91 -11.03 -0.88
CA TYR A 638 -13.98 -10.84 -2.00
C TYR A 638 -14.63 -11.22 -3.34
N TYR A 639 -15.38 -12.32 -3.34
CA TYR A 639 -16.06 -12.81 -4.54
C TYR A 639 -17.31 -12.00 -4.89
N LEU A 640 -17.94 -11.32 -3.92
CA LEU A 640 -18.94 -10.31 -4.22
C LEU A 640 -18.32 -9.17 -5.05
N TYR A 641 -17.23 -8.58 -4.57
CA TYR A 641 -16.54 -7.54 -5.33
C TYR A 641 -16.05 -8.02 -6.69
N GLN A 642 -15.45 -9.21 -6.77
CA GLN A 642 -15.00 -9.76 -8.03
C GLN A 642 -16.15 -9.94 -9.03
N SER A 643 -17.36 -10.33 -8.57
CA SER A 643 -18.53 -10.49 -9.43
C SER A 643 -19.11 -9.16 -9.92
N GLU A 644 -18.92 -8.06 -9.16
CA GLU A 644 -19.47 -6.74 -9.50
C GLU A 644 -18.43 -5.81 -10.18
N TRP A 645 -17.14 -6.05 -9.95
CA TRP A 645 -16.06 -5.19 -10.44
C TRP A 645 -15.29 -5.75 -11.64
N THR A 646 -15.57 -7.00 -12.05
CA THR A 646 -14.85 -7.64 -13.16
C THR A 646 -15.81 -8.36 -14.11
N ASP A 647 -15.31 -8.58 -15.34
CA ASP A 647 -15.94 -9.45 -16.34
C ASP A 647 -15.50 -10.92 -16.22
N LYS A 648 -14.78 -11.30 -15.16
CA LYS A 648 -14.38 -12.69 -14.91
C LYS A 648 -15.59 -13.52 -14.53
N GLN A 649 -15.64 -14.78 -14.97
CA GLN A 649 -16.67 -15.72 -14.53
C GLN A 649 -16.51 -15.98 -13.03
N VAL A 650 -17.47 -15.57 -12.23
CA VAL A 650 -17.52 -15.84 -10.79
C VAL A 650 -18.70 -16.74 -10.47
N LEU A 651 -18.45 -17.79 -9.70
CA LEU A 651 -19.47 -18.64 -9.08
C LEU A 651 -18.93 -19.11 -7.73
N HIS A 652 -19.25 -18.40 -6.68
CA HIS A 652 -18.77 -18.65 -5.32
C HIS A 652 -19.91 -19.09 -4.41
N LEU A 653 -19.84 -20.35 -3.97
CA LEU A 653 -20.79 -20.98 -3.07
C LEU A 653 -20.18 -21.09 -1.68
N PHE A 654 -20.89 -20.64 -0.66
CA PHE A 654 -20.48 -20.72 0.74
C PHE A 654 -21.70 -20.86 1.67
N PRO A 655 -21.55 -21.28 2.93
CA PRO A 655 -20.34 -21.69 3.64
C PRO A 655 -19.82 -23.07 3.20
N HIS A 656 -18.82 -23.59 3.91
CA HIS A 656 -18.35 -24.96 3.81
C HIS A 656 -19.50 -25.97 4.10
N TRP A 657 -19.28 -27.26 3.74
CA TRP A 657 -20.32 -28.29 3.93
C TRP A 657 -19.92 -29.32 4.99
N ASN A 658 -19.50 -28.80 6.21
CA ASN A 658 -19.22 -29.63 7.39
C ASN A 658 -19.99 -29.05 8.59
N TRP A 659 -21.12 -29.66 8.94
CA TRP A 659 -22.02 -29.20 9.98
C TRP A 659 -22.58 -30.38 10.78
N THR A 660 -23.46 -30.11 11.76
CA THR A 660 -24.18 -31.18 12.48
C THR A 660 -25.32 -31.70 11.63
N PRO A 661 -25.48 -33.04 11.46
CA PRO A 661 -26.56 -33.61 10.68
C PRO A 661 -27.97 -33.10 11.10
N GLY A 662 -28.72 -32.59 10.11
CA GLY A 662 -30.06 -32.00 10.34
C GLY A 662 -30.05 -30.50 10.71
N GLN A 663 -28.89 -29.89 10.93
CA GLN A 663 -28.78 -28.46 11.15
C GLN A 663 -29.22 -27.68 9.89
N GLU A 664 -29.97 -26.59 10.08
CA GLU A 664 -30.32 -25.68 8.99
C GLU A 664 -29.14 -24.77 8.66
N ILE A 665 -28.75 -24.72 7.38
CA ILE A 665 -27.62 -23.98 6.83
C ILE A 665 -28.12 -23.03 5.78
N ASP A 666 -27.70 -21.78 5.87
CA ASP A 666 -27.95 -20.78 4.85
C ASP A 666 -26.81 -20.83 3.81
N MET A 667 -27.08 -21.45 2.65
CA MET A 667 -26.12 -21.47 1.55
C MET A 667 -26.28 -20.22 0.70
N TRP A 668 -25.22 -19.42 0.60
CA TRP A 668 -25.16 -18.21 -0.23
C TRP A 668 -24.34 -18.45 -1.49
N CYS A 669 -24.67 -17.70 -2.54
CA CYS A 669 -23.91 -17.74 -3.79
C CYS A 669 -23.75 -16.33 -4.36
N TYR A 670 -22.48 -15.93 -4.59
CA TYR A 670 -22.13 -14.80 -5.43
C TYR A 670 -21.83 -15.30 -6.85
N TYR A 671 -22.38 -14.64 -7.85
CA TYR A 671 -22.16 -15.02 -9.23
C TYR A 671 -22.37 -13.85 -10.19
N ASN A 672 -21.76 -13.96 -11.38
CA ASN A 672 -22.01 -13.09 -12.53
C ASN A 672 -22.12 -13.92 -13.81
N GLN A 673 -22.37 -13.27 -14.94
CA GLN A 673 -22.45 -13.90 -16.27
C GLN A 673 -23.37 -15.15 -16.33
N ALA A 674 -24.46 -15.08 -15.59
CA ALA A 674 -25.50 -16.11 -15.59
C ALA A 674 -26.86 -15.50 -15.22
N ASP A 675 -27.96 -16.01 -15.79
CA ASP A 675 -29.31 -15.55 -15.50
C ASP A 675 -29.84 -16.12 -14.18
N GLU A 676 -29.40 -17.35 -13.85
CA GLU A 676 -29.90 -18.13 -12.75
C GLU A 676 -28.89 -19.13 -12.21
N VAL A 677 -29.07 -19.49 -10.96
CA VAL A 677 -28.32 -20.57 -10.31
C VAL A 677 -29.26 -21.55 -9.61
N GLU A 678 -28.91 -22.82 -9.65
CA GLU A 678 -29.67 -23.90 -9.01
C GLU A 678 -28.79 -24.65 -8.04
N LEU A 679 -29.29 -24.79 -6.78
CA LEU A 679 -28.58 -25.52 -5.72
C LEU A 679 -29.04 -26.96 -5.66
N PHE A 680 -28.09 -27.86 -5.45
CA PHE A 680 -28.32 -29.30 -5.24
C PHE A 680 -27.66 -29.74 -3.94
N VAL A 681 -28.38 -30.53 -3.14
CA VAL A 681 -27.86 -31.25 -1.97
C VAL A 681 -27.95 -32.74 -2.28
N ASN A 682 -26.83 -33.44 -2.30
CA ASN A 682 -26.72 -34.85 -2.67
C ASN A 682 -27.48 -35.19 -3.97
N GLY A 683 -27.36 -34.33 -4.98
CA GLY A 683 -27.99 -34.46 -6.29
C GLY A 683 -29.48 -34.08 -6.34
N LYS A 684 -30.11 -33.71 -5.21
CA LYS A 684 -31.50 -33.26 -5.14
C LYS A 684 -31.54 -31.73 -5.24
N SER A 685 -32.30 -31.23 -6.23
CA SER A 685 -32.53 -29.81 -6.40
C SER A 685 -33.20 -29.16 -5.19
N GLN A 686 -32.70 -28.01 -4.80
CA GLN A 686 -33.27 -27.12 -3.77
C GLN A 686 -33.92 -25.89 -4.40
N GLY A 687 -34.03 -25.85 -5.71
CA GLY A 687 -34.66 -24.82 -6.50
C GLY A 687 -33.69 -23.85 -7.15
N VAL A 688 -34.23 -23.17 -8.16
CA VAL A 688 -33.53 -22.15 -8.96
C VAL A 688 -33.73 -20.79 -8.30
N LYS A 689 -32.69 -19.97 -8.27
CA LYS A 689 -32.74 -18.57 -7.82
C LYS A 689 -32.03 -17.65 -8.80
N ARG A 690 -32.44 -16.37 -8.78
CA ARG A 690 -31.91 -15.32 -9.62
C ARG A 690 -31.58 -14.10 -8.77
N LYS A 691 -30.48 -13.39 -9.07
CA LYS A 691 -30.24 -12.07 -8.52
C LYS A 691 -31.32 -11.09 -9.04
N ASP A 692 -31.61 -10.09 -8.26
CA ASP A 692 -32.41 -8.94 -8.64
C ASP A 692 -31.61 -7.63 -8.42
N LEU A 693 -32.21 -6.48 -8.66
CA LEU A 693 -31.53 -5.20 -8.48
C LEU A 693 -31.26 -4.87 -7.00
N ASP A 694 -32.01 -5.49 -6.10
CA ASP A 694 -31.91 -5.22 -4.66
C ASP A 694 -30.94 -6.17 -3.92
N ASN A 695 -30.68 -7.35 -4.50
CA ASN A 695 -29.85 -8.37 -3.88
C ASN A 695 -28.72 -8.81 -4.84
N LEU A 696 -27.48 -8.59 -4.45
CA LEU A 696 -26.29 -8.98 -5.23
C LEU A 696 -25.87 -10.44 -4.98
N HIS A 697 -26.61 -11.15 -4.13
CA HIS A 697 -26.43 -12.57 -3.84
C HIS A 697 -27.76 -13.32 -3.93
N VAL A 698 -27.69 -14.64 -3.90
CA VAL A 698 -28.85 -15.52 -3.66
C VAL A 698 -28.55 -16.46 -2.52
N ALA A 699 -29.60 -16.89 -1.78
CA ALA A 699 -29.44 -17.74 -0.60
C ALA A 699 -30.53 -18.83 -0.54
N TRP A 700 -30.15 -20.00 -0.05
CA TRP A 700 -31.05 -21.12 0.24
C TRP A 700 -30.89 -21.55 1.70
N ARG A 701 -31.97 -21.80 2.41
CA ARG A 701 -31.96 -22.44 3.74
C ARG A 701 -32.25 -23.91 3.58
N VAL A 702 -31.24 -24.74 3.85
CA VAL A 702 -31.27 -26.19 3.62
C VAL A 702 -30.81 -26.96 4.84
N LYS A 703 -31.27 -28.19 5.01
CA LYS A 703 -30.76 -29.06 6.08
C LYS A 703 -29.46 -29.72 5.64
N PHE A 704 -28.49 -29.70 6.53
CA PHE A 704 -27.23 -30.40 6.30
C PHE A 704 -27.41 -31.90 6.32
N GLU A 705 -26.96 -32.55 5.25
CA GLU A 705 -26.77 -33.99 5.12
C GLU A 705 -25.35 -34.22 4.59
N PRO A 706 -24.56 -35.10 5.24
CA PRO A 706 -23.22 -35.41 4.73
C PRO A 706 -23.23 -35.83 3.26
N GLY A 707 -22.28 -35.35 2.48
CA GLY A 707 -22.20 -35.62 1.04
C GLY A 707 -21.74 -34.40 0.27
N THR A 708 -22.50 -33.97 -0.73
CA THR A 708 -22.15 -32.85 -1.60
C THR A 708 -23.22 -31.76 -1.62
N VAL A 709 -22.76 -30.52 -1.69
CA VAL A 709 -23.59 -29.37 -2.08
C VAL A 709 -23.00 -28.78 -3.36
N LYS A 710 -23.85 -28.61 -4.38
CA LYS A 710 -23.43 -28.17 -5.72
C LYS A 710 -24.32 -27.05 -6.21
N VAL A 711 -23.73 -26.01 -6.81
CA VAL A 711 -24.48 -24.98 -7.52
C VAL A 711 -24.13 -25.03 -9.00
N ILE A 712 -25.14 -24.87 -9.85
CA ILE A 712 -25.02 -24.83 -11.31
C ILE A 712 -25.55 -23.46 -11.79
N ALA A 713 -24.69 -22.71 -12.48
CA ALA A 713 -25.07 -21.45 -13.11
C ALA A 713 -25.46 -21.67 -14.57
N ARG A 714 -26.55 -21.00 -15.02
CA ARG A 714 -27.03 -21.07 -16.39
C ARG A 714 -27.24 -19.68 -16.97
N GLU A 715 -26.90 -19.55 -18.23
CA GLU A 715 -27.24 -18.40 -19.08
C GLU A 715 -28.09 -18.91 -20.25
N SER A 716 -29.30 -18.34 -20.42
CA SER A 716 -30.24 -18.75 -21.47
C SER A 716 -30.48 -20.29 -21.50
N GLY A 717 -30.58 -20.90 -20.31
CA GLY A 717 -30.78 -22.34 -20.10
C GLY A 717 -29.55 -23.22 -20.30
N LYS A 718 -28.38 -22.67 -20.71
CA LYS A 718 -27.12 -23.38 -20.86
C LYS A 718 -26.27 -23.27 -19.59
N VAL A 719 -25.65 -24.37 -19.18
CA VAL A 719 -24.69 -24.38 -18.06
C VAL A 719 -23.45 -23.61 -18.48
N VAL A 720 -23.09 -22.59 -17.68
CA VAL A 720 -21.89 -21.76 -17.87
C VAL A 720 -20.85 -21.99 -16.80
N ALA A 721 -21.24 -22.38 -15.59
CA ALA A 721 -20.32 -22.73 -14.50
C ALA A 721 -20.96 -23.72 -13.51
N GLU A 722 -20.12 -24.46 -12.82
CA GLU A 722 -20.50 -25.36 -11.72
C GLU A 722 -19.51 -25.26 -10.57
N LYS A 723 -20.01 -25.33 -9.34
CA LYS A 723 -19.18 -25.37 -8.12
C LYS A 723 -19.75 -26.43 -7.20
N GLU A 724 -18.88 -27.30 -6.70
CA GLU A 724 -19.21 -28.33 -5.72
C GLU A 724 -18.35 -28.21 -4.47
N ILE A 725 -18.96 -28.42 -3.30
CA ILE A 725 -18.32 -28.52 -2.00
C ILE A 725 -18.70 -29.87 -1.40
N CYS A 726 -17.71 -30.61 -0.93
CA CYS A 726 -17.91 -31.92 -0.30
C CYS A 726 -17.76 -31.81 1.21
N THR A 727 -18.51 -32.63 1.94
CA THR A 727 -18.24 -32.85 3.36
C THR A 727 -16.86 -33.48 3.50
N ALA A 728 -15.93 -32.76 4.15
CA ALA A 728 -14.59 -33.25 4.41
C ALA A 728 -14.61 -34.29 5.55
N GLY A 729 -13.73 -35.27 5.39
CA GLY A 729 -13.43 -36.25 6.43
C GLY A 729 -12.49 -35.70 7.51
N LYS A 730 -11.83 -36.61 8.23
CA LYS A 730 -10.79 -36.23 9.22
C LYS A 730 -9.54 -35.70 8.48
N PRO A 731 -8.82 -34.74 9.08
CA PRO A 731 -7.50 -34.32 8.58
C PRO A 731 -6.57 -35.50 8.33
N ALA A 732 -5.91 -35.54 7.17
CA ALA A 732 -5.07 -36.64 6.72
C ALA A 732 -3.76 -36.18 6.06
N GLU A 733 -3.75 -35.03 5.39
CA GLU A 733 -2.56 -34.55 4.67
C GLU A 733 -2.44 -33.03 4.66
N ILE A 734 -1.21 -32.56 4.40
CA ILE A 734 -0.89 -31.17 4.17
C ILE A 734 -0.68 -30.97 2.67
N ARG A 735 -1.22 -29.86 2.13
CA ARG A 735 -0.91 -29.37 0.79
C ARG A 735 -0.19 -28.03 0.87
N LEU A 736 0.89 -27.88 0.09
CA LEU A 736 1.65 -26.64 -0.06
C LEU A 736 1.43 -26.07 -1.46
N THR A 737 0.94 -24.84 -1.54
CA THR A 737 0.71 -24.14 -2.81
C THR A 737 1.46 -22.82 -2.79
N PRO A 738 2.59 -22.69 -3.53
CA PRO A 738 3.33 -21.42 -3.61
C PRO A 738 2.64 -20.46 -4.58
N ASP A 739 2.76 -19.15 -4.34
CA ASP A 739 2.37 -18.12 -5.30
C ASP A 739 3.36 -18.03 -6.48
N ARG A 740 4.62 -18.40 -6.24
CA ARG A 740 5.69 -18.55 -7.22
C ARG A 740 6.71 -19.60 -6.75
N SER A 741 7.40 -20.25 -7.67
CA SER A 741 8.41 -21.27 -7.36
C SER A 741 9.83 -20.90 -7.78
N ILE A 742 9.97 -19.76 -8.47
CA ILE A 742 11.26 -19.20 -8.90
C ILE A 742 11.35 -17.80 -8.28
N LEU A 743 12.42 -17.56 -7.53
CA LEU A 743 12.73 -16.28 -6.88
C LEU A 743 13.95 -15.66 -7.56
N THR A 744 14.09 -14.35 -7.42
CA THR A 744 15.33 -13.63 -7.69
C THR A 744 16.30 -13.85 -6.53
N ALA A 745 17.56 -14.13 -6.82
CA ALA A 745 18.60 -14.31 -5.82
C ALA A 745 19.17 -12.98 -5.31
N ASP A 746 18.31 -12.08 -4.84
CA ASP A 746 18.64 -10.71 -4.40
C ASP A 746 18.60 -10.53 -2.87
N GLY A 747 18.25 -11.58 -2.13
CA GLY A 747 18.08 -11.52 -0.67
C GLY A 747 16.78 -10.84 -0.23
N LYS A 748 15.91 -10.42 -1.14
CA LYS A 748 14.68 -9.67 -0.85
C LYS A 748 13.42 -10.35 -1.39
N ASP A 749 13.54 -11.14 -2.46
CA ASP A 749 12.38 -11.78 -3.10
C ASP A 749 11.77 -12.88 -2.21
N LEU A 750 10.42 -12.98 -2.26
CA LEU A 750 9.59 -13.80 -1.39
C LEU A 750 8.73 -14.80 -2.17
N CYS A 751 8.56 -15.98 -1.59
CA CYS A 751 7.53 -16.95 -1.95
C CYS A 751 6.50 -17.07 -0.81
N PHE A 752 5.24 -16.80 -1.09
CA PHE A 752 4.13 -16.97 -0.15
C PHE A 752 3.49 -18.33 -0.38
N VAL A 753 3.63 -19.22 0.59
CA VAL A 753 3.15 -20.58 0.49
C VAL A 753 1.87 -20.76 1.30
N THR A 754 0.75 -20.98 0.60
CA THR A 754 -0.50 -21.40 1.24
C THR A 754 -0.38 -22.84 1.71
N VAL A 755 -0.71 -23.07 2.95
CA VAL A 755 -0.72 -24.37 3.62
C VAL A 755 -2.16 -24.76 3.90
N GLU A 756 -2.62 -25.92 3.40
CA GLU A 756 -3.96 -26.42 3.58
C GLU A 756 -3.94 -27.78 4.26
N VAL A 757 -4.87 -27.98 5.19
CA VAL A 757 -5.12 -29.27 5.86
C VAL A 757 -6.28 -29.95 5.15
N LEU A 758 -6.02 -31.11 4.56
CA LEU A 758 -6.96 -31.85 3.75
C LEU A 758 -7.30 -33.22 4.34
N ASP A 759 -8.46 -33.76 3.97
CA ASP A 759 -8.83 -35.14 4.22
C ASP A 759 -8.15 -36.11 3.22
N GLU A 760 -8.40 -37.42 3.38
CA GLU A 760 -7.85 -38.45 2.46
C GLU A 760 -8.30 -38.29 1.01
N LYS A 761 -9.39 -37.57 0.75
CA LYS A 761 -9.96 -37.32 -0.59
C LYS A 761 -9.48 -35.99 -1.18
N GLY A 762 -8.67 -35.23 -0.44
CA GLY A 762 -8.19 -33.93 -0.86
C GLY A 762 -9.16 -32.76 -0.62
N ASN A 763 -10.21 -32.94 0.17
CA ASN A 763 -11.13 -31.87 0.56
C ASN A 763 -10.51 -31.07 1.72
N LEU A 764 -10.65 -29.76 1.66
CA LEU A 764 -10.26 -28.88 2.77
C LEU A 764 -11.06 -29.22 4.02
N CYS A 765 -10.38 -29.43 5.13
CA CYS A 765 -11.02 -29.62 6.45
C CYS A 765 -11.27 -28.25 7.09
N PRO A 766 -12.50 -27.73 7.04
CA PRO A 766 -12.80 -26.35 7.46
C PRO A 766 -12.67 -26.13 8.97
N ASP A 767 -12.70 -27.19 9.78
CA ASP A 767 -12.57 -27.12 11.25
C ASP A 767 -11.14 -27.44 11.72
N ALA A 768 -10.19 -27.64 10.79
CA ALA A 768 -8.83 -28.02 11.16
C ALA A 768 -8.05 -26.85 11.77
N ASP A 769 -7.47 -27.11 12.95
CA ASP A 769 -6.60 -26.21 13.70
C ASP A 769 -5.22 -26.84 14.00
N ASN A 770 -4.82 -27.83 13.21
CA ASN A 770 -3.58 -28.56 13.37
C ASN A 770 -2.37 -27.61 13.41
N LEU A 771 -1.45 -27.88 14.35
CA LEU A 771 -0.16 -27.19 14.40
C LEU A 771 0.77 -27.73 13.30
N VAL A 772 1.15 -26.89 12.38
CA VAL A 772 2.08 -27.21 11.29
C VAL A 772 3.47 -26.68 11.63
N ASN A 773 4.47 -27.55 11.57
CA ASN A 773 5.88 -27.20 11.76
C ASN A 773 6.56 -27.13 10.39
N PHE A 774 7.43 -26.14 10.22
CA PHE A 774 8.12 -25.86 8.97
C PHE A 774 9.62 -25.99 9.14
N THR A 775 10.30 -26.55 8.15
CA THR A 775 11.76 -26.54 8.07
C THR A 775 12.18 -26.18 6.67
N VAL A 776 13.20 -25.33 6.54
CA VAL A 776 13.80 -24.92 5.27
C VAL A 776 15.24 -25.40 5.22
N GLN A 777 15.62 -26.04 4.10
CA GLN A 777 16.98 -26.47 3.79
C GLN A 777 17.42 -25.85 2.47
N GLY A 778 18.68 -25.38 2.40
CA GLY A 778 19.25 -24.76 1.20
C GLY A 778 19.19 -23.22 1.24
N ASN A 779 19.07 -22.58 0.08
CA ASN A 779 19.22 -21.13 -0.09
C ASN A 779 17.93 -20.36 0.22
N GLY A 780 17.57 -20.28 1.49
CA GLY A 780 16.41 -19.53 1.95
C GLY A 780 16.09 -19.79 3.42
N PHE A 781 15.21 -18.97 3.96
CA PHE A 781 14.76 -19.04 5.35
C PHE A 781 13.29 -18.62 5.46
N ILE A 782 12.68 -18.89 6.63
CA ILE A 782 11.30 -18.50 6.93
C ILE A 782 11.31 -17.02 7.32
N ALA A 783 10.69 -16.18 6.51
CA ALA A 783 10.54 -14.75 6.79
C ALA A 783 9.39 -14.47 7.75
N GLY A 784 8.37 -15.32 7.78
CA GLY A 784 7.24 -15.21 8.70
C GLY A 784 6.20 -16.29 8.47
N VAL A 785 5.30 -16.43 9.46
CA VAL A 785 4.15 -17.36 9.45
C VAL A 785 2.89 -16.65 9.91
N ASP A 786 1.74 -16.96 9.29
CA ASP A 786 0.45 -16.40 9.67
C ASP A 786 -0.69 -17.40 9.44
N ASN A 787 -1.88 -17.10 9.93
CA ASN A 787 -3.09 -17.88 9.66
C ASN A 787 -4.37 -17.00 9.53
N GLY A 788 -4.23 -15.69 9.69
CA GLY A 788 -5.36 -14.75 9.66
C GLY A 788 -6.27 -14.78 10.88
N ASN A 789 -5.88 -15.47 11.96
CA ASN A 789 -6.66 -15.52 13.20
C ASN A 789 -6.38 -14.26 14.06
N PRO A 790 -7.35 -13.37 14.26
CA PRO A 790 -7.15 -12.12 14.99
C PRO A 790 -6.82 -12.29 16.48
N VAL A 791 -7.04 -13.48 17.06
CA VAL A 791 -6.74 -13.78 18.48
C VAL A 791 -5.57 -14.73 18.69
N SER A 792 -4.85 -15.08 17.63
CA SER A 792 -3.66 -15.95 17.79
C SER A 792 -2.54 -15.21 18.51
N MET A 793 -2.00 -15.83 19.56
CA MET A 793 -0.85 -15.32 20.32
C MET A 793 0.48 -15.91 19.82
N GLU A 794 0.46 -16.70 18.75
CA GLU A 794 1.67 -17.26 18.14
C GLU A 794 2.49 -16.14 17.48
N ARG A 795 3.81 -16.16 17.67
CA ARG A 795 4.72 -15.19 17.04
C ARG A 795 4.63 -15.26 15.53
N PHE A 796 4.78 -14.14 14.87
CA PHE A 796 4.91 -14.11 13.41
C PHE A 796 6.26 -14.59 12.92
N LYS A 797 7.32 -14.38 13.70
CA LYS A 797 8.69 -14.86 13.42
C LYS A 797 8.91 -16.18 14.13
N ASP A 798 8.31 -17.25 13.59
CA ASP A 798 8.40 -18.62 14.13
C ASP A 798 8.51 -19.64 12.96
N GLU A 799 8.86 -20.87 13.30
CA GLU A 799 8.95 -22.01 12.38
C GLU A 799 7.71 -22.92 12.46
N LYS A 800 6.64 -22.46 13.08
CA LYS A 800 5.38 -23.23 13.21
C LYS A 800 4.17 -22.29 13.25
N ARG A 801 3.02 -22.81 12.84
CA ARG A 801 1.75 -22.08 12.89
C ARG A 801 0.57 -23.04 12.95
N LYS A 802 -0.42 -22.78 13.79
CA LYS A 802 -1.69 -23.49 13.73
C LYS A 802 -2.45 -23.11 12.46
N ALA A 803 -3.12 -24.09 11.88
CA ALA A 803 -4.12 -23.78 10.86
C ALA A 803 -5.32 -23.03 11.49
N PHE A 804 -5.95 -22.17 10.72
CA PHE A 804 -7.17 -21.49 11.09
C PHE A 804 -8.20 -21.67 9.97
N TYR A 805 -9.30 -22.36 10.30
CA TYR A 805 -10.24 -22.86 9.31
C TYR A 805 -9.54 -23.59 8.15
N GLY A 806 -8.66 -24.52 8.53
CA GLY A 806 -7.95 -25.41 7.61
C GLY A 806 -6.76 -24.81 6.88
N LYS A 807 -6.40 -23.55 7.12
CA LYS A 807 -5.32 -22.85 6.39
C LYS A 807 -4.33 -22.14 7.29
N CYS A 808 -3.07 -22.08 6.85
CA CYS A 808 -2.08 -21.13 7.34
C CYS A 808 -1.13 -20.72 6.19
N LEU A 809 -0.26 -19.75 6.47
CA LEU A 809 0.71 -19.19 5.55
C LEU A 809 2.11 -19.37 6.10
N VAL A 810 3.06 -19.72 5.24
CA VAL A 810 4.50 -19.58 5.50
C VAL A 810 5.14 -18.78 4.36
N VAL A 811 5.97 -17.80 4.72
CA VAL A 811 6.67 -16.93 3.76
C VAL A 811 8.14 -17.33 3.74
N ILE A 812 8.66 -17.65 2.56
CA ILE A 812 10.06 -18.04 2.35
C ILE A 812 10.77 -16.90 1.64
N GLN A 813 11.91 -16.49 2.19
CA GLN A 813 12.80 -15.48 1.60
C GLN A 813 14.08 -16.15 1.10
N ASN A 814 14.58 -15.70 -0.05
CA ASN A 814 15.90 -16.11 -0.54
C ASN A 814 17.03 -15.48 0.31
N ASP A 815 18.16 -16.19 0.45
CA ASP A 815 19.33 -15.75 1.23
C ASP A 815 20.36 -14.92 0.43
N GLY A 816 19.97 -14.40 -0.73
CA GLY A 816 20.84 -13.63 -1.62
C GLY A 816 21.75 -14.49 -2.52
N LYS A 817 21.51 -15.79 -2.58
CA LYS A 817 22.34 -16.72 -3.37
C LYS A 817 21.46 -17.50 -4.33
N PRO A 818 21.93 -17.71 -5.57
CA PRO A 818 21.26 -18.62 -6.50
C PRO A 818 21.32 -20.06 -5.98
N GLY A 819 20.25 -20.83 -6.22
CA GLY A 819 20.21 -22.21 -5.76
C GLY A 819 18.80 -22.70 -5.49
N LYS A 820 18.66 -23.66 -4.58
CA LYS A 820 17.38 -24.27 -4.25
C LYS A 820 17.13 -24.26 -2.76
N ALA A 821 15.91 -23.91 -2.38
CA ALA A 821 15.38 -24.10 -1.04
C ALA A 821 14.37 -25.26 -1.06
N LYS A 822 14.35 -26.03 0.02
CA LYS A 822 13.38 -27.11 0.24
C LYS A 822 12.60 -26.82 1.51
N LEU A 823 11.34 -26.45 1.36
CA LEU A 823 10.38 -26.34 2.45
C LEU A 823 9.77 -27.70 2.75
N THR A 824 9.77 -28.12 4.02
CA THR A 824 9.05 -29.29 4.52
C THR A 824 8.05 -28.84 5.57
N ALA A 825 6.79 -29.26 5.44
CA ALA A 825 5.72 -29.03 6.41
C ALA A 825 5.28 -30.35 7.03
N THR A 826 5.22 -30.39 8.36
CA THR A 826 4.81 -31.57 9.14
C THR A 826 3.80 -31.20 10.21
N SER A 827 2.90 -32.12 10.51
CA SER A 827 1.93 -32.03 11.60
C SER A 827 1.61 -33.42 12.12
N GLU A 828 1.32 -33.52 13.40
CA GLU A 828 1.00 -34.81 14.04
C GLU A 828 -0.22 -35.44 13.36
N GLY A 829 -0.08 -36.71 12.99
CA GLY A 829 -1.15 -37.50 12.35
C GLY A 829 -1.42 -37.17 10.89
N LEU A 830 -0.71 -36.23 10.28
CA LEU A 830 -0.89 -35.84 8.88
C LEU A 830 0.30 -36.31 8.01
N ARG A 831 0.02 -36.63 6.76
CA ARG A 831 1.04 -36.83 5.75
C ARG A 831 1.79 -35.52 5.49
N GLN A 832 3.11 -35.57 5.64
CA GLN A 832 3.97 -34.42 5.38
C GLN A 832 3.90 -33.94 3.92
N ALA A 833 4.16 -32.64 3.72
CA ALA A 833 4.32 -32.04 2.38
C ALA A 833 5.73 -31.48 2.19
N VAL A 834 6.20 -31.48 0.95
CA VAL A 834 7.50 -30.94 0.56
C VAL A 834 7.35 -30.08 -0.69
N LEU A 835 7.91 -28.87 -0.63
CA LEU A 835 7.96 -27.93 -1.75
C LEU A 835 9.42 -27.58 -2.06
N LYS A 836 9.75 -27.49 -3.36
CA LYS A 836 11.04 -27.00 -3.83
C LYS A 836 10.85 -25.62 -4.46
N ILE A 837 11.68 -24.68 -4.06
CA ILE A 837 11.73 -23.31 -4.56
C ILE A 837 13.14 -23.08 -5.12
N SER A 838 13.26 -22.52 -6.30
CA SER A 838 14.56 -22.14 -6.89
C SER A 838 14.78 -20.64 -6.80
N ALA A 839 16.04 -20.23 -6.72
CA ALA A 839 16.44 -18.83 -6.83
C ALA A 839 17.47 -18.70 -7.95
N GLU A 840 17.28 -17.72 -8.83
CA GLU A 840 18.10 -17.48 -10.02
C GLU A 840 18.68 -16.05 -9.96
N GLU A 841 19.87 -15.86 -10.54
CA GLU A 841 20.43 -14.53 -10.77
C GLU A 841 19.56 -13.75 -11.78
N LEU A 842 19.47 -12.43 -11.61
CA LEU A 842 18.76 -11.53 -12.54
C LEU A 842 19.43 -11.51 -13.92
#